data_15e472db75d3dcf3f50ef7e67ec525cc
#
_entry.id   15e472db75d3dcf3f50ef7e67ec525cc
#
_cell.length_a   1.000
_cell.length_b   1.000
_cell.length_c   1.000
_cell.angle_alpha   90.00
_cell.angle_beta   90.00
_cell.angle_gamma   90.00
#
_symmetry.space_group_name_H-M   'P 1'
#
loop_
_entity.id
_entity.type
_entity.pdbx_description
1 polymer ?
#
loop_
_entity_poly.entity_id
_entity_poly.type
_entity_poly.pdbx_seq_one_letter_code
_entity_poly.pdbx_strand_id
1 'polypeptide(L)'
;MTPGRVRFRRFLVALGAGWILLLGFLYRKPGSRPAEIREEIAGTLVAEAGSVRDRMRFRDFEYVETRGAEGRYRLLAAEALRFEKDWERKFRLKDVMFESGAATASPGVRLYAPRAEFSEASKAFRVFDGVEIRGEESRLFGDSFRYEPSTRELVSEGPVTAQRGRLVIRADAGTVRTEEGTVVLSGRVRLRGRGDGGEILDLASPRLELSRGGRIAAAGDETVARSTGLVLRARTIDRMREPEGDRLRAAGHALLFIAPAAGRLPGAAAVFGDALDLQRNGDSRPVALSVSSEPGPSEIDLAPGPREPGRTARASRFEARFREGALAEISVPSSLTSSEAAGPDVPAGGGLRTLTAGSARLTFLPGGGLDVGVFEKGVALTDGTRASLRGTVATLRGRDDSAVITGEPADYRDAEASLAARTISYSRREDRIDASGKVRASFSGERPGGLLGGGDGGPLFSESESLRASDGRKKLLLAGSVRAWQKENVLRCETLLVDDAERSLRAERNVRVFFRRDPPARVPGRPAPPAETLNASGDLLTHREADRFVRIEGHSEILSGAWHMNADVTDLRLGPDRSVEYAEARGSVLLEDRAERRRGEGTKATWRPEGEVVTLEGSPARAVDGKGNTTRGAVLTFRQGRSQVETGAVPSETTLKPEGL
;
A
#
# COMPACT_ATOMS: atom_id res chain seq x y z
N MET A 1 -35.15 16.18 5.03
CA MET A 1 -34.91 16.27 3.59
C MET A 1 -34.25 17.62 3.27
N THR A 2 -32.98 17.65 2.99
CA THR A 2 -32.18 18.89 2.84
C THR A 2 -32.34 19.47 1.43
N PRO A 3 -32.43 20.79 1.28
CA PRO A 3 -32.75 21.48 0.01
C PRO A 3 -31.69 21.36 -1.11
N GLY A 4 -30.54 20.76 -0.83
CA GLY A 4 -29.47 20.58 -1.83
C GLY A 4 -29.72 19.47 -2.88
N ARG A 5 -30.48 18.43 -2.54
CA ARG A 5 -30.72 17.29 -3.46
C ARG A 5 -31.66 17.60 -4.63
N VAL A 6 -32.54 18.58 -4.47
CA VAL A 6 -33.50 18.97 -5.54
C VAL A 6 -32.83 19.80 -6.62
N ARG A 7 -31.83 20.65 -6.25
CA ARG A 7 -31.08 21.48 -7.21
C ARG A 7 -30.13 20.66 -8.07
N PHE A 8 -29.50 19.64 -7.51
CA PHE A 8 -28.58 18.75 -8.24
C PHE A 8 -29.32 17.87 -9.28
N ARG A 9 -30.50 17.38 -8.94
CA ARG A 9 -31.34 16.60 -9.88
C ARG A 9 -31.83 17.43 -11.07
N ARG A 10 -32.17 18.72 -10.87
CA ARG A 10 -32.57 19.64 -11.94
C ARG A 10 -31.38 19.99 -12.83
N PHE A 11 -30.17 20.09 -12.29
CA PHE A 11 -28.97 20.34 -13.07
C PHE A 11 -28.62 19.16 -13.99
N LEU A 12 -28.73 17.91 -13.49
CA LEU A 12 -28.51 16.69 -14.29
C LEU A 12 -29.54 16.51 -15.42
N VAL A 13 -30.79 16.85 -15.19
CA VAL A 13 -31.84 16.79 -16.23
C VAL A 13 -31.61 17.85 -17.32
N ALA A 14 -31.17 19.04 -16.93
CA ALA A 14 -30.83 20.11 -17.90
C ALA A 14 -29.60 19.77 -18.76
N LEU A 15 -28.58 19.09 -18.14
CA LEU A 15 -27.39 18.60 -18.83
C LEU A 15 -27.73 17.46 -19.82
N GLY A 16 -28.62 16.53 -19.42
CA GLY A 16 -29.11 15.46 -20.29
C GLY A 16 -29.91 15.97 -21.49
N ALA A 17 -30.78 16.95 -21.30
CA ALA A 17 -31.56 17.57 -22.38
C ALA A 17 -30.65 18.35 -23.34
N GLY A 18 -29.64 19.08 -22.87
CA GLY A 18 -28.64 19.75 -23.67
C GLY A 18 -27.84 18.80 -24.56
N TRP A 19 -27.48 17.61 -24.06
CA TRP A 19 -26.79 16.58 -24.83
C TRP A 19 -27.64 15.95 -25.92
N ILE A 20 -28.94 15.74 -25.68
CA ILE A 20 -29.88 15.21 -26.68
C ILE A 20 -30.07 16.22 -27.82
N LEU A 21 -30.16 17.53 -27.52
CA LEU A 21 -30.26 18.58 -28.54
C LEU A 21 -28.94 18.73 -29.33
N LEU A 22 -27.78 18.61 -28.69
CA LEU A 22 -26.48 18.61 -29.35
C LEU A 22 -26.31 17.41 -30.28
N LEU A 23 -26.71 16.22 -29.85
CA LEU A 23 -26.72 15.01 -30.68
C LEU A 23 -27.71 15.13 -31.86
N GLY A 24 -28.89 15.75 -31.67
CA GLY A 24 -29.83 16.01 -32.74
C GLY A 24 -29.30 17.01 -33.78
N PHE A 25 -28.50 17.97 -33.36
CA PHE A 25 -27.86 18.93 -34.28
C PHE A 25 -26.68 18.32 -35.06
N LEU A 26 -25.90 17.42 -34.40
CA LEU A 26 -24.79 16.72 -35.04
C LEU A 26 -25.24 15.60 -36.00
N TYR A 27 -26.48 15.09 -35.86
CA TYR A 27 -27.06 14.06 -36.74
C TYR A 27 -27.89 14.62 -37.90
N ARG A 28 -27.95 15.95 -38.09
CA ARG A 28 -28.59 16.52 -39.27
C ARG A 28 -27.74 16.23 -40.51
N LYS A 29 -28.07 15.14 -41.20
CA LYS A 29 -27.51 14.82 -42.52
C LYS A 29 -27.60 16.06 -43.42
N PRO A 30 -26.48 16.53 -44.00
CA PRO A 30 -26.58 17.44 -45.12
C PRO A 30 -27.29 16.69 -46.26
N GLY A 31 -28.35 17.33 -46.75
CA GLY A 31 -29.18 16.73 -47.81
C GLY A 31 -28.35 16.31 -49.00
N SER A 32 -28.55 15.08 -49.38
CA SER A 32 -28.05 14.51 -50.64
C SER A 32 -28.51 15.31 -51.83
N ARG A 33 -27.59 15.90 -52.57
CA ARG A 33 -27.75 16.26 -53.97
C ARG A 33 -26.93 15.27 -54.83
N PRO A 34 -27.50 14.15 -55.26
CA PRO A 34 -26.75 13.18 -56.05
C PRO A 34 -26.95 13.29 -57.55
N ALA A 35 -27.63 14.30 -58.08
CA ALA A 35 -28.00 14.33 -59.50
C ALA A 35 -27.12 15.22 -60.38
N GLU A 36 -26.58 16.34 -59.88
CA GLU A 36 -25.83 17.28 -60.74
C GLU A 36 -24.34 16.89 -60.98
N ILE A 37 -23.74 16.11 -60.11
CA ILE A 37 -22.30 15.70 -60.24
C ILE A 37 -22.12 14.62 -61.34
N ARG A 38 -23.16 13.84 -61.67
CA ARG A 38 -23.05 12.80 -62.74
C ARG A 38 -23.05 13.37 -64.16
N GLU A 39 -23.68 14.47 -64.38
CA GLU A 39 -23.68 15.09 -65.75
C GLU A 39 -22.39 15.87 -66.02
N GLU A 40 -21.79 16.51 -65.02
CA GLU A 40 -20.55 17.28 -65.22
C GLU A 40 -19.33 16.35 -65.44
N ILE A 41 -19.27 15.17 -64.78
CA ILE A 41 -18.24 14.17 -64.99
C ILE A 41 -18.43 13.46 -66.36
N ALA A 42 -19.66 13.25 -66.78
CA ALA A 42 -19.92 12.66 -68.11
C ALA A 42 -19.59 13.67 -69.23
N GLY A 43 -19.85 14.96 -69.04
CA GLY A 43 -19.51 16.02 -70.01
C GLY A 43 -17.99 16.22 -70.15
N THR A 44 -17.23 16.16 -69.04
CA THR A 44 -15.77 16.34 -69.07
C THR A 44 -15.06 15.12 -69.70
N LEU A 45 -15.57 13.89 -69.51
CA LEU A 45 -15.04 12.71 -70.15
C LEU A 45 -15.27 12.65 -71.64
N VAL A 46 -16.33 13.27 -72.15
CA VAL A 46 -16.61 13.38 -73.58
C VAL A 46 -15.78 14.49 -74.27
N ALA A 47 -15.49 15.57 -73.54
CA ALA A 47 -14.67 16.69 -74.12
C ALA A 47 -13.16 16.30 -74.21
N GLU A 48 -12.63 15.49 -73.33
CA GLU A 48 -11.24 14.99 -73.43
C GLU A 48 -11.02 13.91 -74.51
N ALA A 49 -12.07 13.35 -75.09
CA ALA A 49 -11.98 12.34 -76.11
C ALA A 49 -11.47 12.86 -77.50
N GLY A 50 -11.29 14.21 -77.63
CA GLY A 50 -10.95 14.85 -78.93
C GLY A 50 -9.48 14.87 -79.33
N SER A 51 -8.50 14.52 -78.48
CA SER A 51 -7.07 14.71 -78.80
C SER A 51 -6.20 13.44 -78.71
N VAL A 52 -6.78 12.24 -78.68
CA VAL A 52 -5.99 10.99 -78.56
C VAL A 52 -5.62 10.46 -79.94
N ARG A 53 -4.38 10.68 -80.37
CA ARG A 53 -3.77 10.06 -81.51
C ARG A 53 -3.23 8.66 -81.09
N ASP A 54 -3.43 7.62 -81.92
CA ASP A 54 -3.02 6.20 -81.79
C ASP A 54 -3.67 5.47 -80.59
N ARG A 55 -4.77 4.77 -80.84
CA ARG A 55 -5.39 3.81 -79.95
C ARG A 55 -5.02 2.40 -80.32
N MET A 56 -4.06 1.76 -79.61
CA MET A 56 -3.80 0.33 -79.70
C MET A 56 -4.51 -0.43 -78.58
N ARG A 57 -5.26 -1.46 -78.93
CA ARG A 57 -5.93 -2.35 -77.96
C ARG A 57 -5.21 -3.66 -77.86
N PHE A 58 -4.87 -4.07 -76.67
CA PHE A 58 -4.24 -5.33 -76.32
C PHE A 58 -5.21 -6.17 -75.52
N ARG A 59 -5.22 -7.49 -75.76
CA ARG A 59 -5.87 -8.46 -74.87
C ARG A 59 -4.79 -9.21 -74.10
N ASP A 60 -5.11 -9.66 -72.90
CA ASP A 60 -4.18 -10.38 -72.02
C ASP A 60 -2.87 -9.61 -71.81
N PHE A 61 -2.99 -8.34 -71.44
CA PHE A 61 -1.86 -7.44 -71.20
C PHE A 61 -1.07 -7.91 -69.94
N GLU A 62 0.26 -8.03 -70.10
CA GLU A 62 1.18 -8.35 -69.03
C GLU A 62 2.33 -7.33 -69.06
N TYR A 63 2.64 -6.78 -67.89
CA TYR A 63 3.81 -5.96 -67.65
C TYR A 63 4.57 -6.53 -66.45
N VAL A 64 5.86 -6.81 -66.60
CA VAL A 64 6.72 -7.31 -65.54
C VAL A 64 7.87 -6.34 -65.33
N GLU A 65 7.97 -5.80 -64.14
CA GLU A 65 9.11 -5.01 -63.71
C GLU A 65 10.15 -5.91 -63.05
N THR A 66 11.36 -5.93 -63.60
CA THR A 66 12.47 -6.76 -63.11
C THR A 66 13.64 -5.87 -62.67
N ARG A 67 14.36 -6.29 -61.64
CA ARG A 67 15.66 -5.73 -61.26
C ARG A 67 16.67 -6.87 -61.13
N GLY A 68 17.54 -7.00 -62.15
CA GLY A 68 18.40 -8.16 -62.22
C GLY A 68 17.63 -9.46 -62.52
N ALA A 69 17.91 -10.54 -61.84
CA ALA A 69 17.22 -11.82 -61.95
C ALA A 69 15.90 -11.90 -61.12
N GLU A 70 15.60 -10.91 -60.29
CA GLU A 70 14.43 -10.91 -59.43
C GLU A 70 13.31 -10.01 -59.98
N GLY A 71 12.11 -10.59 -60.17
CA GLY A 71 10.91 -9.84 -60.53
C GLY A 71 10.46 -8.96 -59.37
N ARG A 72 10.21 -7.66 -59.63
CA ARG A 72 9.73 -6.70 -58.60
C ARG A 72 8.22 -6.74 -58.44
N TYR A 73 7.51 -6.68 -59.57
CA TYR A 73 6.07 -6.82 -59.60
C TYR A 73 5.57 -7.23 -61.00
N ARG A 74 4.36 -7.73 -61.03
CA ARG A 74 3.66 -8.15 -62.21
C ARG A 74 2.29 -7.43 -62.25
N LEU A 75 1.98 -6.79 -63.41
CA LEU A 75 0.71 -6.14 -63.65
C LEU A 75 0.04 -6.84 -64.82
N LEU A 76 -1.13 -7.40 -64.59
CA LEU A 76 -1.93 -8.13 -65.56
C LEU A 76 -3.22 -7.40 -65.81
N ALA A 77 -3.75 -7.39 -67.05
CA ALA A 77 -5.08 -6.87 -67.38
C ALA A 77 -5.70 -7.67 -68.50
N ALA A 78 -7.02 -7.90 -68.45
CA ALA A 78 -7.75 -8.56 -69.52
C ALA A 78 -7.75 -7.72 -70.80
N GLU A 79 -7.83 -6.42 -70.72
CA GLU A 79 -7.75 -5.48 -71.81
C GLU A 79 -6.87 -4.29 -71.48
N ALA A 80 -6.05 -3.82 -72.43
CA ALA A 80 -5.30 -2.58 -72.32
C ALA A 80 -5.49 -1.73 -73.58
N LEU A 81 -5.79 -0.44 -73.37
CA LEU A 81 -5.91 0.58 -74.40
C LEU A 81 -4.75 1.55 -74.24
N ARG A 82 -3.82 1.55 -75.20
CA ARG A 82 -2.71 2.49 -75.24
C ARG A 82 -3.22 3.85 -75.77
N PHE A 83 -2.78 4.92 -75.11
CA PHE A 83 -3.02 6.30 -75.51
C PHE A 83 -1.82 7.18 -75.15
N GLU A 84 -1.68 8.30 -75.82
CA GLU A 84 -0.63 9.28 -75.55
C GLU A 84 -1.28 10.52 -74.91
N LYS A 85 -0.81 10.91 -73.72
CA LYS A 85 -1.20 12.11 -73.04
C LYS A 85 0.06 12.76 -72.44
N ASP A 86 0.22 14.09 -72.73
CA ASP A 86 1.35 14.87 -72.20
C ASP A 86 2.74 14.30 -72.57
N TRP A 87 2.86 13.82 -73.85
CA TRP A 87 4.06 13.19 -74.41
C TRP A 87 4.46 11.89 -73.72
N GLU A 88 3.60 11.35 -72.82
CA GLU A 88 3.80 10.07 -72.15
C GLU A 88 2.90 8.99 -72.74
N ARG A 89 3.46 7.77 -72.89
CA ARG A 89 2.70 6.58 -73.23
C ARG A 89 1.97 6.08 -71.98
N LYS A 90 0.63 6.09 -72.03
CA LYS A 90 -0.23 5.60 -70.92
C LYS A 90 -1.13 4.49 -71.45
N PHE A 91 -1.51 3.60 -70.52
CA PHE A 91 -2.43 2.50 -70.77
C PHE A 91 -3.64 2.63 -69.84
N ARG A 92 -4.82 2.50 -70.42
CA ARG A 92 -6.04 2.23 -69.66
C ARG A 92 -6.24 0.74 -69.62
N LEU A 93 -6.33 0.19 -68.42
CA LEU A 93 -6.40 -1.23 -68.16
C LEU A 93 -7.78 -1.57 -67.61
N LYS A 94 -8.28 -2.78 -67.99
CA LYS A 94 -9.55 -3.33 -67.48
C LYS A 94 -9.33 -4.69 -66.89
N ASP A 95 -10.02 -5.00 -65.79
CA ASP A 95 -9.90 -6.23 -65.00
C ASP A 95 -8.45 -6.50 -64.60
N VAL A 96 -7.95 -5.66 -63.72
CA VAL A 96 -6.52 -5.55 -63.40
C VAL A 96 -6.15 -6.40 -62.21
N MET A 97 -5.04 -7.11 -62.31
CA MET A 97 -4.39 -7.78 -61.21
C MET A 97 -2.94 -7.32 -61.12
N PHE A 98 -2.53 -6.91 -59.92
CA PHE A 98 -1.12 -6.62 -59.58
C PHE A 98 -0.61 -7.60 -58.56
N GLU A 99 0.58 -8.07 -58.72
CA GLU A 99 1.30 -8.97 -57.79
C GLU A 99 2.67 -8.41 -57.49
N SER A 100 3.01 -8.23 -56.19
CA SER A 100 4.35 -7.88 -55.76
C SER A 100 5.12 -9.13 -55.32
N GLY A 101 6.47 -9.15 -55.53
CA GLY A 101 7.32 -10.23 -55.03
C GLY A 101 7.21 -11.53 -55.85
N ALA A 102 6.95 -11.47 -57.12
CA ALA A 102 6.71 -12.62 -58.00
C ALA A 102 7.86 -13.65 -58.14
N ALA A 103 9.04 -13.36 -57.56
CA ALA A 103 10.22 -14.24 -57.64
C ALA A 103 10.62 -14.87 -56.29
N THR A 104 10.03 -14.52 -55.18
CA THR A 104 10.36 -15.06 -53.84
C THR A 104 9.28 -16.01 -53.34
N ALA A 105 9.70 -17.03 -52.57
CA ALA A 105 8.83 -18.08 -52.03
C ALA A 105 7.71 -17.56 -51.07
N SER A 106 7.63 -16.26 -50.78
CA SER A 106 6.59 -15.64 -49.98
C SER A 106 5.56 -14.98 -50.86
N PRO A 107 4.25 -15.24 -50.70
CA PRO A 107 3.21 -14.55 -51.45
C PRO A 107 3.26 -13.07 -51.13
N GLY A 108 3.59 -12.26 -52.13
CA GLY A 108 3.53 -10.80 -52.04
C GLY A 108 2.10 -10.29 -51.91
N VAL A 109 1.95 -9.00 -51.97
CA VAL A 109 0.64 -8.33 -51.99
C VAL A 109 -0.01 -8.53 -53.36
N ARG A 110 -1.29 -8.97 -53.39
CA ARG A 110 -2.12 -9.03 -54.60
C ARG A 110 -3.17 -7.93 -54.56
N LEU A 111 -3.32 -7.22 -55.69
CA LEU A 111 -4.35 -6.20 -55.86
C LEU A 111 -5.25 -6.61 -57.01
N TYR A 112 -6.54 -6.38 -56.83
CA TYR A 112 -7.58 -6.58 -57.87
C TYR A 112 -8.37 -5.27 -58.02
N ALA A 113 -8.55 -4.82 -59.27
CA ALA A 113 -9.32 -3.64 -59.57
C ALA A 113 -10.01 -3.75 -60.93
N PRO A 114 -11.22 -3.22 -61.11
CA PRO A 114 -11.91 -3.21 -62.39
C PRO A 114 -11.20 -2.35 -63.46
N ARG A 115 -10.56 -1.24 -63.03
CA ARG A 115 -9.89 -0.32 -63.96
C ARG A 115 -8.57 0.20 -63.38
N ALA A 116 -7.59 0.46 -64.30
CA ALA A 116 -6.39 1.18 -63.95
C ALA A 116 -5.88 2.08 -65.08
N GLU A 117 -5.07 3.04 -64.72
CA GLU A 117 -4.21 3.81 -65.63
C GLU A 117 -2.75 3.50 -65.27
N PHE A 118 -1.95 3.08 -66.27
CA PHE A 118 -0.53 2.76 -66.09
C PHE A 118 0.31 3.67 -66.98
N SER A 119 1.38 4.25 -66.45
CA SER A 119 2.37 5.04 -67.20
C SER A 119 3.64 4.19 -67.42
N GLU A 120 4.01 4.00 -68.68
CA GLU A 120 5.21 3.27 -69.05
C GLU A 120 6.50 4.00 -68.63
N ALA A 121 6.49 5.33 -68.65
CA ALA A 121 7.65 6.16 -68.35
C ALA A 121 7.96 6.17 -66.86
N SER A 122 6.96 6.44 -66.00
CA SER A 122 7.12 6.52 -64.53
C SER A 122 7.00 5.18 -63.86
N LYS A 123 6.50 4.13 -64.56
CA LYS A 123 6.16 2.79 -63.97
C LYS A 123 5.08 2.87 -62.88
N ALA A 124 4.47 4.01 -62.68
CA ALA A 124 3.38 4.24 -61.73
C ALA A 124 2.05 3.80 -62.35
N PHE A 125 1.14 3.34 -61.53
CA PHE A 125 -0.23 3.07 -61.91
C PHE A 125 -1.23 3.56 -60.88
N ARG A 126 -2.45 3.81 -61.34
CA ARG A 126 -3.60 4.24 -60.53
C ARG A 126 -4.77 3.31 -60.83
N VAL A 127 -5.37 2.74 -59.78
CA VAL A 127 -6.49 1.80 -59.87
C VAL A 127 -7.76 2.40 -59.30
N PHE A 128 -8.92 2.01 -59.88
CA PHE A 128 -10.22 2.64 -59.55
C PHE A 128 -11.35 1.61 -59.50
N ASP A 129 -12.51 2.09 -58.97
CA ASP A 129 -13.84 1.46 -59.00
C ASP A 129 -14.00 0.28 -58.08
N GLY A 130 -13.49 0.37 -56.86
CA GLY A 130 -13.58 -0.69 -55.89
C GLY A 130 -12.41 -1.65 -55.96
N VAL A 131 -11.36 -1.30 -55.31
CA VAL A 131 -10.08 -2.01 -55.27
C VAL A 131 -10.05 -2.92 -54.07
N GLU A 132 -9.62 -4.19 -54.25
CA GLU A 132 -9.32 -5.13 -53.20
C GLU A 132 -7.82 -5.45 -53.24
N ILE A 133 -7.14 -5.24 -52.10
CA ILE A 133 -5.75 -5.61 -51.89
C ILE A 133 -5.71 -6.75 -50.87
N ARG A 134 -5.09 -7.86 -51.24
CA ARG A 134 -4.93 -9.07 -50.42
C ARG A 134 -3.49 -9.22 -49.99
N GLY A 135 -3.23 -9.20 -48.70
CA GLY A 135 -2.02 -9.66 -48.05
C GLY A 135 -2.20 -11.05 -47.48
N GLU A 136 -1.19 -11.55 -46.80
CA GLU A 136 -1.20 -12.88 -46.17
C GLU A 136 -2.32 -13.07 -45.15
N GLU A 137 -2.50 -12.09 -44.26
CA GLU A 137 -3.47 -12.15 -43.16
C GLU A 137 -4.54 -11.05 -43.23
N SER A 138 -4.46 -10.13 -44.18
CA SER A 138 -5.31 -8.96 -44.27
C SER A 138 -5.84 -8.69 -45.68
N ARG A 139 -7.02 -8.09 -45.73
CA ARG A 139 -7.61 -7.56 -46.99
C ARG A 139 -7.87 -6.09 -46.78
N LEU A 140 -7.57 -5.28 -47.77
CA LEU A 140 -7.83 -3.84 -47.77
C LEU A 140 -8.74 -3.49 -48.95
N PHE A 141 -9.79 -2.72 -48.70
CA PHE A 141 -10.77 -2.25 -49.67
C PHE A 141 -10.78 -0.72 -49.72
N GLY A 142 -10.89 -0.16 -50.90
CA GLY A 142 -11.03 1.27 -51.12
C GLY A 142 -11.44 1.55 -52.55
N ASP A 143 -11.84 2.80 -52.86
CA ASP A 143 -12.31 3.16 -54.20
C ASP A 143 -11.17 3.31 -55.19
N SER A 144 -10.04 3.90 -54.78
CA SER A 144 -8.89 4.13 -55.65
C SER A 144 -7.56 4.08 -54.89
N PHE A 145 -6.51 3.60 -55.55
CA PHE A 145 -5.14 3.56 -55.06
C PHE A 145 -4.15 3.94 -56.16
N ARG A 146 -3.07 4.59 -55.76
CA ARG A 146 -1.93 4.92 -56.60
C ARG A 146 -0.69 4.12 -56.14
N TYR A 147 -0.05 3.46 -57.07
CA TYR A 147 1.25 2.82 -56.87
C TYR A 147 2.37 3.80 -57.14
N GLU A 148 3.29 3.93 -56.17
CA GLU A 148 4.49 4.76 -56.29
C GLU A 148 5.74 3.83 -56.35
N PRO A 149 6.36 3.73 -57.54
CA PRO A 149 7.51 2.82 -57.72
C PRO A 149 8.75 3.16 -56.90
N SER A 150 8.95 4.47 -56.59
CA SER A 150 10.11 4.95 -55.84
C SER A 150 10.08 4.49 -54.39
N THR A 151 8.91 4.48 -53.80
CA THR A 151 8.69 4.03 -52.39
C THR A 151 8.15 2.61 -52.30
N ARG A 152 7.66 2.04 -53.41
CA ARG A 152 7.01 0.72 -53.54
C ARG A 152 5.75 0.63 -52.68
N GLU A 153 5.02 1.72 -52.61
CA GLU A 153 3.83 1.84 -51.79
C GLU A 153 2.59 1.96 -52.69
N LEU A 154 1.48 1.35 -52.25
CA LEU A 154 0.14 1.57 -52.73
C LEU A 154 -0.55 2.52 -51.78
N VAL A 155 -0.83 3.71 -52.23
CA VAL A 155 -1.44 4.79 -51.42
C VAL A 155 -2.89 4.95 -51.82
N SER A 156 -3.82 4.90 -50.86
CA SER A 156 -5.24 5.17 -51.13
C SER A 156 -5.47 6.66 -51.40
N GLU A 157 -6.41 6.95 -52.27
CA GLU A 157 -6.84 8.33 -52.58
C GLU A 157 -8.16 8.70 -51.88
N GLY A 158 -8.59 7.87 -50.96
CA GLY A 158 -9.80 8.06 -50.16
C GLY A 158 -9.90 7.06 -48.99
N PRO A 159 -11.08 7.03 -48.34
CA PRO A 159 -11.30 6.15 -47.20
C PRO A 159 -11.12 4.69 -47.57
N VAL A 160 -10.61 3.92 -46.57
CA VAL A 160 -10.34 2.49 -46.73
C VAL A 160 -10.98 1.68 -45.61
N THR A 161 -11.27 0.41 -45.92
CA THR A 161 -11.68 -0.59 -44.95
C THR A 161 -10.73 -1.77 -45.02
N ALA A 162 -10.05 -2.09 -43.93
CA ALA A 162 -9.23 -3.27 -43.80
C ALA A 162 -9.95 -4.36 -43.01
N GLN A 163 -9.72 -5.62 -43.39
CA GLN A 163 -10.20 -6.81 -42.69
C GLN A 163 -9.03 -7.70 -42.31
N ARG A 164 -8.99 -8.16 -41.04
CA ARG A 164 -8.03 -9.12 -40.53
C ARG A 164 -8.72 -10.11 -39.61
N GLY A 165 -8.93 -11.33 -40.11
CA GLY A 165 -9.76 -12.31 -39.41
C GLY A 165 -11.18 -11.75 -39.16
N ARG A 166 -11.58 -11.62 -37.87
CA ARG A 166 -12.87 -11.06 -37.45
C ARG A 166 -12.80 -9.56 -37.10
N LEU A 167 -11.66 -8.93 -37.34
CA LEU A 167 -11.47 -7.49 -37.10
C LEU A 167 -11.77 -6.71 -38.39
N VAL A 168 -12.53 -5.63 -38.24
CA VAL A 168 -12.83 -4.66 -39.31
C VAL A 168 -12.25 -3.32 -38.89
N ILE A 169 -11.45 -2.72 -39.79
CA ILE A 169 -10.76 -1.47 -39.53
C ILE A 169 -11.16 -0.46 -40.62
N ARG A 170 -11.59 0.73 -40.21
CA ARG A 170 -11.91 1.84 -41.11
C ARG A 170 -10.94 2.97 -40.88
N ALA A 171 -10.50 3.62 -41.94
CA ALA A 171 -9.58 4.76 -41.89
C ALA A 171 -9.87 5.76 -43.01
N ASP A 172 -9.41 7.00 -42.83
CA ASP A 172 -9.56 8.03 -43.88
C ASP A 172 -8.57 7.84 -45.04
N ALA A 173 -7.41 7.16 -44.74
CA ALA A 173 -6.43 6.81 -45.76
C ALA A 173 -5.68 5.52 -45.42
N GLY A 174 -5.11 4.86 -46.41
CA GLY A 174 -4.31 3.64 -46.27
C GLY A 174 -3.11 3.61 -47.18
N THR A 175 -2.00 3.08 -46.70
CA THR A 175 -0.78 2.84 -47.49
C THR A 175 -0.36 1.39 -47.30
N VAL A 176 -0.09 0.67 -48.37
CA VAL A 176 0.42 -0.70 -48.32
C VAL A 176 1.86 -0.69 -48.85
N ARG A 177 2.79 -1.09 -48.00
CA ARG A 177 4.19 -1.35 -48.39
C ARG A 177 4.27 -2.73 -48.98
N THR A 178 4.42 -2.76 -50.32
CA THR A 178 4.22 -4.00 -51.07
C THR A 178 5.27 -5.08 -50.81
N GLU A 179 6.50 -4.72 -50.47
CA GLU A 179 7.57 -5.67 -50.13
C GLU A 179 7.43 -6.24 -48.73
N GLU A 180 7.11 -5.40 -47.77
CA GLU A 180 6.98 -5.78 -46.37
C GLU A 180 5.63 -6.46 -46.08
N GLY A 181 4.63 -6.26 -46.95
CA GLY A 181 3.25 -6.67 -46.72
C GLY A 181 2.60 -5.91 -45.54
N THR A 182 3.15 -4.74 -45.18
CA THR A 182 2.69 -3.90 -44.08
C THR A 182 1.61 -2.95 -44.58
N VAL A 183 0.51 -2.86 -43.82
CA VAL A 183 -0.60 -1.90 -44.09
C VAL A 183 -0.55 -0.81 -43.05
N VAL A 184 -0.41 0.45 -43.45
CA VAL A 184 -0.46 1.64 -42.59
C VAL A 184 -1.75 2.37 -42.87
N LEU A 185 -2.58 2.53 -41.84
CA LEU A 185 -3.86 3.23 -41.88
C LEU A 185 -3.73 4.55 -41.12
N SER A 186 -4.28 5.62 -41.64
CA SER A 186 -4.16 6.96 -41.06
C SER A 186 -5.45 7.77 -41.12
N GLY A 187 -5.52 8.84 -40.30
CA GLY A 187 -6.67 9.66 -40.10
C GLY A 187 -7.51 9.13 -38.91
N ARG A 188 -8.81 9.06 -39.07
CA ARG A 188 -9.74 8.59 -38.05
C ARG A 188 -9.82 7.04 -38.06
N VAL A 189 -8.77 6.38 -37.60
CA VAL A 189 -8.72 4.90 -37.62
C VAL A 189 -9.59 4.34 -36.50
N ARG A 190 -10.50 3.42 -36.86
CA ARG A 190 -11.33 2.65 -35.92
C ARG A 190 -11.28 1.18 -36.25
N LEU A 191 -10.78 0.39 -35.31
CA LEU A 191 -10.77 -1.06 -35.37
C LEU A 191 -11.88 -1.60 -34.47
N ARG A 192 -12.72 -2.49 -34.99
CA ARG A 192 -13.77 -3.18 -34.24
C ARG A 192 -13.86 -4.63 -34.64
N GLY A 193 -14.13 -5.50 -33.66
CA GLY A 193 -14.39 -6.92 -33.91
C GLY A 193 -14.16 -7.77 -32.71
N ARG A 194 -13.98 -9.05 -32.97
CA ARG A 194 -13.61 -10.04 -31.93
C ARG A 194 -12.19 -10.51 -32.20
N GLY A 195 -11.38 -10.54 -31.16
CA GLY A 195 -10.07 -11.17 -31.17
C GLY A 195 -10.19 -12.69 -31.24
N ASP A 196 -9.06 -13.38 -31.37
CA ASP A 196 -9.01 -14.84 -31.49
C ASP A 196 -9.54 -15.56 -30.25
N GLY A 197 -9.39 -14.96 -29.06
CA GLY A 197 -9.96 -15.44 -27.77
C GLY A 197 -11.44 -15.08 -27.57
N GLY A 198 -12.11 -14.50 -28.57
CA GLY A 198 -13.51 -14.11 -28.50
C GLY A 198 -13.80 -12.77 -27.79
N GLU A 199 -12.75 -12.09 -27.29
CA GLU A 199 -12.84 -10.79 -26.67
C GLU A 199 -13.28 -9.72 -27.66
N ILE A 200 -14.10 -8.77 -27.22
CA ILE A 200 -14.47 -7.59 -28.01
C ILE A 200 -13.29 -6.62 -28.01
N LEU A 201 -12.83 -6.25 -29.19
CA LEU A 201 -11.80 -5.22 -29.38
C LEU A 201 -12.41 -4.01 -30.08
N ASP A 202 -12.24 -2.83 -29.48
CA ASP A 202 -12.55 -1.52 -30.09
C ASP A 202 -11.33 -0.63 -29.87
N LEU A 203 -10.66 -0.25 -30.98
CA LEU A 203 -9.48 0.61 -30.93
C LEU A 203 -9.72 1.84 -31.81
N ALA A 204 -9.44 2.99 -31.26
CA ALA A 204 -9.42 4.28 -31.97
C ALA A 204 -8.01 4.88 -31.91
N SER A 205 -7.48 5.33 -33.06
CA SER A 205 -6.14 5.90 -33.16
C SER A 205 -6.04 6.81 -34.40
N PRO A 206 -5.17 7.82 -34.41
CA PRO A 206 -4.83 8.56 -35.61
C PRO A 206 -4.05 7.74 -36.64
N ARG A 207 -3.30 6.73 -36.19
CA ARG A 207 -2.49 5.86 -37.07
C ARG A 207 -2.51 4.44 -36.55
N LEU A 208 -2.61 3.48 -37.44
CA LEU A 208 -2.55 2.05 -37.16
C LEU A 208 -1.68 1.36 -38.23
N GLU A 209 -0.80 0.51 -37.78
CA GLU A 209 0.06 -0.32 -38.64
C GLU A 209 -0.26 -1.81 -38.38
N LEU A 210 -0.52 -2.52 -39.46
CA LEU A 210 -0.72 -3.97 -39.50
C LEU A 210 0.48 -4.58 -40.16
N SER A 211 1.27 -5.38 -39.45
CA SER A 211 2.44 -6.06 -39.99
C SER A 211 2.21 -7.57 -40.05
N ARG A 212 3.09 -8.29 -40.77
CA ARG A 212 3.13 -9.76 -40.78
C ARG A 212 3.28 -10.31 -39.35
N GLY A 213 2.84 -11.54 -39.13
CA GLY A 213 2.94 -12.20 -37.81
C GLY A 213 1.97 -11.67 -36.74
N GLY A 214 0.88 -11.02 -37.16
CA GLY A 214 -0.18 -10.66 -36.22
C GLY A 214 0.02 -9.37 -35.42
N ARG A 215 1.09 -8.62 -35.65
CA ARG A 215 1.35 -7.36 -34.96
C ARG A 215 0.37 -6.26 -35.39
N ILE A 216 -0.14 -5.53 -34.40
CA ILE A 216 -0.99 -4.33 -34.57
C ILE A 216 -0.35 -3.22 -33.74
N ALA A 217 0.17 -2.18 -34.40
CA ALA A 217 0.76 -1.02 -33.74
C ALA A 217 -0.11 0.22 -34.01
N ALA A 218 -0.60 0.85 -32.95
CA ALA A 218 -1.39 2.08 -33.00
C ALA A 218 -0.58 3.24 -32.42
N ALA A 219 -0.66 4.41 -33.03
CA ALA A 219 0.10 5.58 -32.60
C ALA A 219 -0.68 6.88 -32.79
N GLY A 220 -0.53 7.81 -31.84
CA GLY A 220 -1.11 9.15 -31.80
C GLY A 220 -1.59 9.52 -30.39
N ASP A 221 -1.72 10.80 -30.11
CA ASP A 221 -1.99 11.32 -28.75
C ASP A 221 -3.34 10.88 -28.17
N GLU A 222 -4.28 10.41 -28.99
CA GLU A 222 -5.60 9.94 -28.58
C GLU A 222 -5.83 8.46 -28.84
N THR A 223 -4.78 7.64 -28.75
CA THR A 223 -4.93 6.19 -28.95
C THR A 223 -5.63 5.54 -27.77
N VAL A 224 -6.77 4.91 -28.03
CA VAL A 224 -7.59 4.22 -27.02
C VAL A 224 -7.96 2.83 -27.51
N ALA A 225 -7.62 1.82 -26.72
CA ALA A 225 -8.06 0.45 -26.92
C ALA A 225 -9.04 0.03 -25.82
N ARG A 226 -10.14 -0.61 -26.19
CA ARG A 226 -11.16 -1.13 -25.27
C ARG A 226 -11.35 -2.61 -25.51
N SER A 227 -11.41 -3.36 -24.44
CA SER A 227 -11.76 -4.77 -24.40
C SER A 227 -12.73 -5.02 -23.25
N THR A 228 -13.25 -6.22 -23.10
CA THR A 228 -14.19 -6.55 -22.02
C THR A 228 -13.59 -6.23 -20.64
N GLY A 229 -14.11 -5.18 -20.00
CA GLY A 229 -13.64 -4.75 -18.67
C GLY A 229 -12.30 -4.01 -18.64
N LEU A 230 -11.67 -3.72 -19.78
CA LEU A 230 -10.39 -3.03 -19.88
C LEU A 230 -10.48 -1.83 -20.81
N VAL A 231 -9.92 -0.70 -20.41
CA VAL A 231 -9.70 0.48 -21.28
C VAL A 231 -8.25 0.90 -21.13
N LEU A 232 -7.52 0.89 -22.24
CA LEU A 232 -6.13 1.31 -22.32
C LEU A 232 -6.03 2.58 -23.18
N ARG A 233 -5.44 3.63 -22.63
CA ARG A 233 -5.14 4.87 -23.33
C ARG A 233 -3.63 5.09 -23.29
N ALA A 234 -3.01 5.44 -24.41
CA ALA A 234 -1.58 5.75 -24.47
C ALA A 234 -1.27 6.49 -25.78
N ARG A 235 -0.06 7.05 -25.92
CA ARG A 235 0.41 7.60 -27.18
C ARG A 235 0.69 6.50 -28.19
N THR A 236 1.22 5.36 -27.75
CA THR A 236 1.42 4.20 -28.61
C THR A 236 0.88 2.95 -27.93
N ILE A 237 0.21 2.09 -28.69
CA ILE A 237 -0.25 0.78 -28.25
C ILE A 237 0.21 -0.24 -29.30
N ASP A 238 1.01 -1.19 -28.91
CA ASP A 238 1.56 -2.25 -29.74
C ASP A 238 1.08 -3.61 -29.22
N ARG A 239 0.36 -4.37 -30.05
CA ARG A 239 -0.04 -5.75 -29.78
C ARG A 239 0.78 -6.69 -30.63
N MET A 240 1.51 -7.56 -29.99
CA MET A 240 2.27 -8.64 -30.63
C MET A 240 1.65 -9.99 -30.28
N ARG A 241 1.55 -10.86 -31.26
CA ARG A 241 1.15 -12.23 -31.02
C ARG A 241 2.38 -13.04 -30.63
N GLU A 242 2.29 -13.78 -29.55
CA GLU A 242 3.32 -14.69 -29.04
C GLU A 242 2.78 -16.14 -29.10
N PRO A 243 3.63 -17.18 -29.10
CA PRO A 243 3.18 -18.57 -29.18
C PRO A 243 2.20 -18.98 -28.08
N GLU A 244 2.36 -18.42 -26.88
CA GLU A 244 1.55 -18.75 -25.68
C GLU A 244 0.41 -17.75 -25.41
N GLY A 245 0.22 -16.76 -26.30
CA GLY A 245 -0.80 -15.74 -26.11
C GLY A 245 -0.56 -14.45 -26.87
N ASP A 246 -0.73 -13.30 -26.21
CA ASP A 246 -0.38 -12.01 -26.78
C ASP A 246 0.24 -11.07 -25.75
N ARG A 247 0.95 -10.08 -26.25
CA ARG A 247 1.62 -9.06 -25.47
C ARG A 247 1.16 -7.68 -25.94
N LEU A 248 0.66 -6.89 -24.99
CA LEU A 248 0.25 -5.51 -25.19
C LEU A 248 1.28 -4.59 -24.56
N ARG A 249 1.93 -3.75 -25.37
CA ARG A 249 2.80 -2.68 -24.91
C ARG A 249 2.15 -1.34 -25.16
N ALA A 250 2.14 -0.50 -24.15
CA ALA A 250 1.67 0.88 -24.28
C ALA A 250 2.75 1.83 -23.76
N ALA A 251 2.94 2.95 -24.45
CA ALA A 251 3.93 3.95 -24.07
C ALA A 251 3.42 5.37 -24.31
N GLY A 252 3.97 6.32 -23.53
CA GLY A 252 3.61 7.73 -23.54
C GLY A 252 2.33 8.00 -22.77
N HIS A 253 2.45 8.20 -21.44
CA HIS A 253 1.33 8.46 -20.53
C HIS A 253 0.24 7.38 -20.60
N ALA A 254 0.65 6.13 -20.42
CA ALA A 254 -0.25 5.00 -20.46
C ALA A 254 -1.19 5.00 -19.24
N LEU A 255 -2.49 4.88 -19.51
CA LEU A 255 -3.55 4.71 -18.52
C LEU A 255 -4.29 3.41 -18.83
N LEU A 256 -4.24 2.47 -17.91
CA LEU A 256 -5.04 1.24 -17.94
C LEU A 256 -6.13 1.33 -16.89
N PHE A 257 -7.37 1.32 -17.32
CA PHE A 257 -8.54 1.18 -16.45
C PHE A 257 -9.04 -0.26 -16.48
N ILE A 258 -9.23 -0.85 -15.30
CA ILE A 258 -9.74 -2.20 -15.10
C ILE A 258 -11.06 -2.09 -14.37
N ALA A 259 -12.15 -2.48 -15.03
CA ALA A 259 -13.46 -2.50 -14.41
C ALA A 259 -13.56 -3.65 -13.38
N PRO A 260 -14.34 -3.48 -12.30
CA PRO A 260 -14.58 -4.55 -11.34
C PRO A 260 -15.27 -5.72 -12.07
N ALA A 261 -14.56 -6.82 -12.22
CA ALA A 261 -15.16 -8.06 -12.70
C ALA A 261 -15.66 -8.84 -11.48
N ALA A 262 -16.84 -9.41 -11.58
CA ALA A 262 -17.46 -10.19 -10.51
C ALA A 262 -16.44 -11.18 -9.89
N GLY A 263 -16.06 -10.96 -8.65
CA GLY A 263 -15.16 -11.81 -7.86
C GLY A 263 -13.66 -11.64 -8.06
N ARG A 264 -13.15 -10.66 -8.86
CA ARG A 264 -11.72 -10.53 -9.16
C ARG A 264 -11.03 -9.30 -8.57
N LEU A 265 -11.73 -8.19 -8.48
CA LEU A 265 -11.27 -6.98 -7.81
C LEU A 265 -12.44 -6.39 -7.01
N PRO A 266 -12.19 -5.92 -5.77
CA PRO A 266 -13.25 -5.33 -4.95
C PRO A 266 -13.78 -4.00 -5.50
N GLY A 267 -13.02 -3.32 -6.35
CA GLY A 267 -13.35 -2.05 -7.00
C GLY A 267 -12.70 -1.92 -8.36
N ALA A 268 -12.98 -0.81 -9.06
CA ALA A 268 -12.28 -0.44 -10.28
C ALA A 268 -10.82 -0.08 -9.95
N ALA A 269 -9.90 -0.43 -10.84
CA ALA A 269 -8.52 -0.03 -10.74
C ALA A 269 -8.11 0.86 -11.92
N ALA A 270 -7.34 1.91 -11.65
CA ALA A 270 -6.67 2.71 -12.65
C ALA A 270 -5.15 2.61 -12.43
N VAL A 271 -4.42 2.36 -13.52
CA VAL A 271 -2.96 2.19 -13.51
C VAL A 271 -2.36 3.20 -14.46
N PHE A 272 -1.51 4.07 -13.96
CA PHE A 272 -0.84 5.13 -14.71
C PHE A 272 0.66 4.86 -14.79
N GLY A 273 1.27 5.12 -15.94
CA GLY A 273 2.70 5.04 -16.15
C GLY A 273 3.14 5.55 -17.50
N ASP A 274 4.44 5.74 -17.72
CA ASP A 274 4.95 6.10 -19.04
C ASP A 274 5.03 4.90 -19.97
N ALA A 275 5.27 3.73 -19.41
CA ALA A 275 5.27 2.46 -20.12
C ALA A 275 4.47 1.40 -19.36
N LEU A 276 3.71 0.61 -20.13
CA LEU A 276 2.92 -0.51 -19.63
C LEU A 276 3.17 -1.72 -20.55
N ASP A 277 3.39 -2.89 -19.96
CA ASP A 277 3.58 -4.15 -20.65
C ASP A 277 2.67 -5.21 -20.02
N LEU A 278 1.64 -5.64 -20.75
CA LEU A 278 0.66 -6.62 -20.31
C LEU A 278 0.80 -7.89 -21.14
N GLN A 279 1.11 -9.00 -20.50
CA GLN A 279 1.13 -10.33 -21.09
C GLN A 279 -0.18 -11.06 -20.81
N ARG A 280 -0.74 -11.72 -21.82
CA ARG A 280 -1.97 -12.52 -21.73
C ARG A 280 -1.72 -13.91 -22.31
N ASN A 281 -2.40 -14.91 -21.77
CA ASN A 281 -2.36 -16.27 -22.32
C ASN A 281 -3.28 -16.45 -23.54
N GLY A 282 -3.34 -17.66 -24.11
CA GLY A 282 -4.20 -17.98 -25.24
C GLY A 282 -5.69 -17.73 -25.02
N ASP A 283 -6.17 -17.75 -23.75
CA ASP A 283 -7.54 -17.41 -23.37
C ASP A 283 -7.74 -15.90 -23.16
N SER A 284 -6.78 -15.07 -23.55
CA SER A 284 -6.78 -13.62 -23.36
C SER A 284 -6.81 -13.17 -21.87
N ARG A 285 -6.48 -14.06 -20.92
CA ARG A 285 -6.38 -13.73 -19.50
C ARG A 285 -5.02 -13.12 -19.19
N PRO A 286 -4.95 -12.11 -18.31
CA PRO A 286 -3.68 -11.54 -17.89
C PRO A 286 -2.81 -12.58 -17.17
N VAL A 287 -1.52 -12.58 -17.46
CA VAL A 287 -0.47 -13.41 -16.84
C VAL A 287 0.51 -12.53 -16.08
N ALA A 288 0.95 -11.44 -16.69
CA ALA A 288 1.86 -10.48 -16.09
C ALA A 288 1.54 -9.05 -16.56
N LEU A 289 1.75 -8.09 -15.67
CA LEU A 289 1.65 -6.65 -15.95
C LEU A 289 2.87 -5.95 -15.35
N SER A 290 3.60 -5.19 -16.16
CA SER A 290 4.65 -4.30 -15.69
C SER A 290 4.27 -2.87 -16.05
N VAL A 291 4.44 -1.96 -15.10
CA VAL A 291 4.21 -0.53 -15.28
C VAL A 291 5.41 0.24 -14.76
N SER A 292 5.88 1.21 -15.51
CA SER A 292 7.01 2.05 -15.12
C SER A 292 6.85 3.47 -15.60
N SER A 293 7.47 4.40 -14.88
CA SER A 293 7.59 5.81 -15.26
C SER A 293 8.98 6.34 -14.91
N GLU A 294 9.51 7.17 -15.83
CA GLU A 294 10.70 7.99 -15.63
C GLU A 294 10.47 9.31 -16.42
N PRO A 295 10.62 10.49 -15.78
CA PRO A 295 11.19 10.76 -14.44
C PRO A 295 10.18 10.78 -13.27
N GLY A 296 8.93 10.44 -13.43
CA GLY A 296 7.90 10.48 -12.40
C GLY A 296 7.57 9.11 -11.79
N PRO A 297 6.69 9.04 -10.81
CA PRO A 297 6.18 7.77 -10.31
C PRO A 297 5.05 7.24 -11.20
N SER A 298 4.99 5.93 -11.35
CA SER A 298 3.78 5.22 -11.74
C SER A 298 2.78 5.22 -10.59
N GLU A 299 1.50 5.18 -10.90
CA GLU A 299 0.42 5.24 -9.90
C GLU A 299 -0.59 4.13 -10.14
N ILE A 300 -1.02 3.50 -9.06
CA ILE A 300 -2.13 2.55 -9.05
C ILE A 300 -3.20 3.10 -8.11
N ASP A 301 -4.36 3.39 -8.65
CA ASP A 301 -5.54 3.80 -7.90
C ASP A 301 -6.54 2.66 -7.85
N LEU A 302 -6.89 2.24 -6.64
CA LEU A 302 -7.98 1.32 -6.37
C LEU A 302 -9.18 2.13 -5.88
N ALA A 303 -10.24 2.15 -6.64
CA ALA A 303 -11.47 2.83 -6.24
C ALA A 303 -12.06 2.16 -4.98
N PRO A 304 -12.74 2.95 -4.10
CA PRO A 304 -13.38 2.39 -2.92
C PRO A 304 -14.43 1.36 -3.31
N GLY A 305 -14.36 0.21 -2.64
CA GLY A 305 -15.39 -0.83 -2.70
C GLY A 305 -16.52 -0.56 -1.70
N PRO A 306 -17.58 -1.38 -1.68
CA PRO A 306 -18.70 -1.22 -0.72
C PRO A 306 -18.28 -1.31 0.75
N ARG A 307 -17.15 -1.98 1.04
CA ARG A 307 -16.60 -2.20 2.39
C ARG A 307 -15.10 -1.92 2.47
N GLU A 308 -14.48 -1.47 1.40
CA GLU A 308 -13.04 -1.21 1.35
C GLU A 308 -12.79 0.26 0.98
N PRO A 309 -11.86 0.92 1.68
CA PRO A 309 -11.45 2.28 1.34
C PRO A 309 -10.69 2.30 0.01
N GLY A 310 -10.74 3.45 -0.67
CA GLY A 310 -9.89 3.68 -1.83
C GLY A 310 -8.42 3.73 -1.44
N ARG A 311 -7.56 3.20 -2.31
CA ARG A 311 -6.11 3.15 -2.09
C ARG A 311 -5.36 3.67 -3.30
N THR A 312 -4.36 4.49 -3.05
CA THR A 312 -3.41 4.95 -4.07
C THR A 312 -2.02 4.44 -3.73
N ALA A 313 -1.32 3.89 -4.70
CA ALA A 313 0.07 3.46 -4.55
C ALA A 313 0.93 4.12 -5.63
N ARG A 314 2.07 4.66 -5.25
CA ARG A 314 3.05 5.33 -6.12
C ARG A 314 4.42 4.70 -5.99
N ALA A 315 5.03 4.35 -7.13
CA ALA A 315 6.39 3.83 -7.22
C ALA A 315 6.94 4.07 -8.64
N SER A 316 8.24 4.02 -8.85
CA SER A 316 8.79 4.11 -10.21
C SER A 316 8.44 2.90 -11.07
N ARG A 317 8.21 1.74 -10.44
CA ARG A 317 7.87 0.50 -11.14
C ARG A 317 6.99 -0.42 -10.30
N PHE A 318 5.98 -1.01 -10.95
CA PHE A 318 5.15 -2.09 -10.44
C PHE A 318 5.24 -3.30 -11.35
N GLU A 319 5.30 -4.48 -10.78
CA GLU A 319 5.23 -5.76 -11.48
C GLU A 319 4.13 -6.60 -10.84
N ALA A 320 3.10 -6.94 -11.60
CA ALA A 320 2.00 -7.78 -11.15
C ALA A 320 2.02 -9.13 -11.88
N ARG A 321 1.74 -10.20 -11.15
CA ARG A 321 1.57 -11.56 -11.68
C ARG A 321 0.15 -12.03 -11.41
N PHE A 322 -0.41 -12.73 -12.38
CA PHE A 322 -1.76 -13.25 -12.29
C PHE A 322 -1.73 -14.78 -12.37
N ARG A 323 -2.60 -15.43 -11.62
CA ARG A 323 -2.85 -16.87 -11.69
C ARG A 323 -4.31 -17.08 -12.08
N GLU A 324 -4.55 -17.78 -13.20
CA GLU A 324 -5.90 -17.99 -13.76
C GLU A 324 -6.67 -16.69 -14.01
N GLY A 325 -5.94 -15.61 -14.30
CA GLY A 325 -6.51 -14.28 -14.53
C GLY A 325 -6.86 -13.48 -13.26
N ALA A 326 -6.64 -14.04 -12.06
CA ALA A 326 -6.74 -13.31 -10.79
C ALA A 326 -5.37 -12.79 -10.36
N LEU A 327 -5.33 -11.60 -9.75
CA LEU A 327 -4.12 -11.02 -9.20
C LEU A 327 -3.57 -11.92 -8.10
N ALA A 328 -2.33 -12.39 -8.24
CA ALA A 328 -1.66 -13.27 -7.30
C ALA A 328 -0.53 -12.56 -6.52
N GLU A 329 0.23 -11.70 -7.19
CA GLU A 329 1.38 -11.02 -6.60
C GLU A 329 1.58 -9.63 -7.22
N ILE A 330 1.99 -8.67 -6.39
CA ILE A 330 2.56 -7.39 -6.83
C ILE A 330 3.95 -7.26 -6.21
N SER A 331 4.95 -6.97 -7.04
CA SER A 331 6.31 -6.65 -6.65
C SER A 331 6.61 -5.18 -6.98
N VAL A 332 7.18 -4.49 -6.01
CA VAL A 332 7.63 -3.10 -6.13
C VAL A 332 9.11 -3.05 -5.77
N PRO A 333 10.01 -3.11 -6.75
CA PRO A 333 11.46 -3.18 -6.48
C PRO A 333 12.08 -1.84 -6.04
N SER A 334 11.34 -0.75 -6.16
CA SER A 334 11.75 0.62 -5.85
C SER A 334 10.94 1.20 -4.68
N SER A 335 11.22 2.46 -4.33
CA SER A 335 10.49 3.16 -3.27
C SER A 335 8.98 3.18 -3.55
N LEU A 336 8.21 2.76 -2.55
CA LEU A 336 6.76 2.73 -2.55
C LEU A 336 6.23 3.79 -1.58
N THR A 337 5.24 4.55 -2.02
CA THR A 337 4.36 5.33 -1.16
C THR A 337 2.93 4.88 -1.43
N SER A 338 2.24 4.41 -0.41
CA SER A 338 0.83 4.05 -0.50
C SER A 338 0.02 4.89 0.47
N SER A 339 -1.15 5.33 0.05
CA SER A 339 -2.12 6.04 0.88
C SER A 339 -3.48 5.38 0.78
N GLU A 340 -4.18 5.32 1.90
CA GLU A 340 -5.54 4.78 2.01
C GLU A 340 -6.46 5.92 2.48
N ALA A 341 -7.48 6.23 1.68
CA ALA A 341 -8.49 7.21 2.06
C ALA A 341 -9.29 6.71 3.27
N ALA A 342 -9.68 7.61 4.16
CA ALA A 342 -10.57 7.25 5.26
C ALA A 342 -11.88 6.67 4.70
N GLY A 343 -12.23 5.44 5.12
CA GLY A 343 -13.49 4.82 4.76
C GLY A 343 -14.70 5.60 5.33
N PRO A 344 -15.92 5.37 4.81
CA PRO A 344 -17.12 6.08 5.26
C PRO A 344 -17.44 5.88 6.75
N ASP A 345 -16.92 4.83 7.38
CA ASP A 345 -17.14 4.49 8.79
C ASP A 345 -16.03 5.03 9.73
N VAL A 346 -15.06 5.77 9.22
CA VAL A 346 -14.01 6.37 10.04
C VAL A 346 -14.50 7.70 10.60
N PRO A 347 -14.50 7.93 11.94
CA PRO A 347 -14.92 9.18 12.55
C PRO A 347 -14.19 10.36 11.92
N ALA A 348 -14.88 11.49 11.75
CA ALA A 348 -14.31 12.74 11.29
C ALA A 348 -13.08 13.10 12.15
N GLY A 349 -11.89 13.02 11.57
CA GLY A 349 -10.57 13.14 12.26
C GLY A 349 -9.64 11.94 12.05
N GLY A 350 -10.11 10.83 11.47
CA GLY A 350 -9.26 9.77 10.98
C GLY A 350 -8.49 10.25 9.76
N GLY A 351 -7.21 10.56 9.96
CA GLY A 351 -6.35 11.04 8.88
C GLY A 351 -6.04 9.97 7.85
N LEU A 352 -5.43 10.39 6.75
CA LEU A 352 -4.94 9.53 5.69
C LEU A 352 -3.94 8.50 6.26
N ARG A 353 -4.20 7.21 6.03
CA ARG A 353 -3.19 6.18 6.30
C ARG A 353 -2.15 6.20 5.21
N THR A 354 -0.90 6.26 5.59
CA THR A 354 0.20 6.21 4.64
C THR A 354 1.20 5.13 5.00
N LEU A 355 1.74 4.48 3.98
CA LEU A 355 2.82 3.52 4.10
C LEU A 355 3.92 3.89 3.10
N THR A 356 5.14 3.98 3.58
CA THR A 356 6.34 4.16 2.74
C THR A 356 7.32 3.03 2.97
N ALA A 357 7.97 2.56 1.90
CA ALA A 357 9.01 1.52 1.96
C ALA A 357 9.98 1.65 0.79
N GLY A 358 11.18 1.14 0.92
CA GLY A 358 12.15 1.09 -0.20
C GLY A 358 11.87 0.00 -1.21
N SER A 359 11.13 -1.05 -0.84
CA SER A 359 10.63 -2.10 -1.71
C SER A 359 9.42 -2.80 -1.08
N ALA A 360 8.59 -3.46 -1.89
CA ALA A 360 7.45 -4.22 -1.39
C ALA A 360 7.17 -5.46 -2.23
N ARG A 361 6.62 -6.49 -1.57
CA ARG A 361 6.02 -7.67 -2.21
C ARG A 361 4.69 -7.98 -1.54
N LEU A 362 3.65 -8.06 -2.33
CA LEU A 362 2.28 -8.28 -1.89
C LEU A 362 1.76 -9.57 -2.53
N THR A 363 1.22 -10.49 -1.76
CA THR A 363 0.53 -11.69 -2.24
C THR A 363 -0.95 -11.60 -1.94
N PHE A 364 -1.77 -12.13 -2.83
CA PHE A 364 -3.21 -12.00 -2.77
C PHE A 364 -3.89 -13.38 -2.72
N LEU A 365 -5.01 -13.44 -2.02
CA LEU A 365 -5.90 -14.59 -2.00
C LEU A 365 -6.64 -14.72 -3.35
N PRO A 366 -7.10 -15.91 -3.74
CA PRO A 366 -7.89 -16.10 -4.96
C PRO A 366 -9.12 -15.20 -5.07
N GLY A 367 -9.65 -14.71 -3.95
CA GLY A 367 -10.78 -13.77 -3.87
C GLY A 367 -10.40 -12.28 -3.94
N GLY A 368 -9.10 -11.94 -4.15
CA GLY A 368 -8.63 -10.57 -4.34
C GLY A 368 -8.20 -9.84 -3.05
N GLY A 369 -8.41 -10.42 -1.85
CA GLY A 369 -7.93 -9.83 -0.60
C GLY A 369 -6.41 -10.00 -0.41
N LEU A 370 -5.76 -9.08 0.29
CA LEU A 370 -4.36 -9.21 0.68
C LEU A 370 -4.17 -10.45 1.56
N ASP A 371 -3.24 -11.32 1.21
CA ASP A 371 -2.79 -12.44 2.06
C ASP A 371 -1.62 -11.99 2.93
N VAL A 372 -0.49 -11.66 2.30
CA VAL A 372 0.69 -11.16 2.97
C VAL A 372 1.31 -10.02 2.16
N GLY A 373 1.67 -8.94 2.86
CA GLY A 373 2.49 -7.84 2.33
C GLY A 373 3.81 -7.77 3.09
N VAL A 374 4.93 -7.85 2.39
CA VAL A 374 6.27 -7.65 2.94
C VAL A 374 6.83 -6.34 2.39
N PHE A 375 7.24 -5.45 3.27
CA PHE A 375 7.80 -4.15 2.98
C PHE A 375 9.19 -4.05 3.58
N GLU A 376 10.15 -3.53 2.84
CA GLU A 376 11.56 -3.55 3.25
C GLU A 376 12.25 -2.21 2.98
N LYS A 377 13.46 -2.06 3.53
CA LYS A 377 14.37 -0.92 3.32
C LYS A 377 13.81 0.40 3.84
N GLY A 378 13.51 0.43 5.14
CA GLY A 378 13.01 1.62 5.80
C GLY A 378 11.51 1.81 5.61
N VAL A 379 10.76 1.14 6.47
CA VAL A 379 9.30 1.17 6.45
C VAL A 379 8.79 2.21 7.43
N ALA A 380 7.86 3.05 6.98
CA ALA A 380 7.09 3.91 7.86
C ALA A 380 5.59 3.77 7.53
N LEU A 381 4.80 3.50 8.56
CA LEU A 381 3.34 3.42 8.48
C LEU A 381 2.77 4.46 9.43
N THR A 382 1.82 5.27 8.94
CA THR A 382 1.10 6.25 9.76
C THR A 382 -0.39 6.02 9.64
N ASP A 383 -1.11 6.09 10.74
CA ASP A 383 -2.57 6.07 10.80
C ASP A 383 -3.06 7.48 11.15
N GLY A 384 -3.00 8.37 10.17
CA GLY A 384 -3.30 9.79 10.35
C GLY A 384 -2.44 10.43 11.45
N THR A 385 -3.11 11.07 12.41
CA THR A 385 -2.48 11.63 13.61
C THR A 385 -2.49 10.66 14.80
N ARG A 386 -3.08 9.46 14.66
CA ARG A 386 -3.32 8.54 15.78
C ARG A 386 -2.09 7.73 16.14
N ALA A 387 -1.42 7.15 15.16
CA ALA A 387 -0.28 6.27 15.41
C ALA A 387 0.73 6.31 14.26
N SER A 388 1.97 6.06 14.59
CA SER A 388 3.05 5.84 13.62
C SER A 388 3.90 4.64 14.02
N LEU A 389 4.29 3.83 13.03
CA LEU A 389 5.21 2.72 13.17
C LEU A 389 6.36 2.89 12.19
N ARG A 390 7.58 2.63 12.62
CA ARG A 390 8.78 2.70 11.78
C ARG A 390 9.67 1.49 12.04
N GLY A 391 10.36 1.03 10.99
CA GLY A 391 11.31 -0.08 11.11
C GLY A 391 12.03 -0.36 9.82
N THR A 392 12.78 -1.44 9.78
CA THR A 392 13.52 -1.88 8.59
C THR A 392 12.66 -2.73 7.68
N VAL A 393 11.87 -3.62 8.26
CA VAL A 393 10.97 -4.55 7.56
C VAL A 393 9.61 -4.54 8.25
N ALA A 394 8.54 -4.53 7.45
CA ALA A 394 7.18 -4.76 7.93
C ALA A 394 6.51 -5.91 7.18
N THR A 395 5.79 -6.74 7.89
CA THR A 395 4.94 -7.80 7.34
C THR A 395 3.51 -7.55 7.75
N LEU A 396 2.62 -7.34 6.78
CA LEU A 396 1.18 -7.20 6.99
C LEU A 396 0.49 -8.51 6.62
N ARG A 397 -0.44 -8.97 7.44
CA ARG A 397 -1.27 -10.16 7.18
C ARG A 397 -2.73 -9.74 7.12
N GLY A 398 -3.32 -9.82 5.93
CA GLY A 398 -4.69 -9.37 5.71
C GLY A 398 -5.74 -10.22 6.41
N ARG A 399 -5.52 -11.53 6.56
CA ARG A 399 -6.45 -12.44 7.23
C ARG A 399 -6.64 -12.12 8.71
N ASP A 400 -5.56 -11.74 9.39
CA ASP A 400 -5.51 -11.53 10.82
C ASP A 400 -5.59 -10.05 11.21
N ASP A 401 -5.63 -9.17 10.21
CA ASP A 401 -5.53 -7.71 10.37
C ASP A 401 -4.36 -7.34 11.30
N SER A 402 -3.21 -7.97 11.06
CA SER A 402 -2.02 -7.85 11.89
C SER A 402 -0.83 -7.32 11.12
N ALA A 403 0.03 -6.60 11.83
CA ALA A 403 1.29 -6.06 11.33
C ALA A 403 2.43 -6.47 12.27
N VAL A 404 3.55 -6.92 11.70
CA VAL A 404 4.80 -7.15 12.42
C VAL A 404 5.86 -6.24 11.83
N ILE A 405 6.47 -5.41 12.66
CA ILE A 405 7.56 -4.53 12.25
C ILE A 405 8.82 -4.92 13.00
N THR A 406 9.92 -5.02 12.28
CA THR A 406 11.26 -5.29 12.83
C THR A 406 12.22 -4.17 12.47
N GLY A 407 13.16 -3.89 13.38
CA GLY A 407 14.17 -2.84 13.19
C GLY A 407 15.19 -2.84 14.33
N GLU A 408 16.19 -1.96 14.23
CA GLU A 408 17.19 -1.77 15.30
C GLU A 408 17.30 -0.26 15.67
N PRO A 409 16.30 0.28 16.40
CA PRO A 409 15.03 -0.30 16.81
C PRO A 409 13.91 -0.16 15.76
N ALA A 410 12.83 -0.93 15.93
CA ALA A 410 11.51 -0.57 15.43
C ALA A 410 10.83 0.36 16.44
N ASP A 411 10.10 1.37 15.96
CA ASP A 411 9.44 2.39 16.77
C ASP A 411 7.94 2.39 16.55
N TYR A 412 7.20 2.53 17.63
CA TYR A 412 5.76 2.83 17.64
C TYR A 412 5.53 4.10 18.44
N ARG A 413 4.67 4.99 17.96
CA ARG A 413 4.24 6.20 18.67
C ARG A 413 2.78 6.49 18.41
N ASP A 414 2.07 6.88 19.46
CA ASP A 414 0.76 7.49 19.40
C ASP A 414 0.67 8.64 20.44
N ALA A 415 -0.56 9.13 20.69
CA ALA A 415 -0.79 10.22 21.64
C ALA A 415 -0.45 9.86 23.08
N GLU A 416 -0.58 8.57 23.45
CA GLU A 416 -0.49 8.09 24.84
C GLU A 416 0.77 7.28 25.12
N ALA A 417 1.42 6.73 24.06
CA ALA A 417 2.56 5.82 24.22
C ALA A 417 3.63 6.01 23.15
N SER A 418 4.87 5.81 23.55
CA SER A 418 5.96 5.53 22.62
C SER A 418 6.64 4.21 23.00
N LEU A 419 7.04 3.43 22.00
CA LEU A 419 7.59 2.10 22.18
C LEU A 419 8.73 1.89 21.19
N ALA A 420 9.87 1.43 21.64
CA ALA A 420 11.01 1.03 20.83
C ALA A 420 11.42 -0.39 21.19
N ALA A 421 11.58 -1.26 20.18
CA ALA A 421 11.95 -2.67 20.37
C ALA A 421 12.59 -3.22 19.09
N ARG A 422 13.16 -4.42 19.14
CA ARG A 422 13.62 -5.11 17.93
C ARG A 422 12.45 -5.55 17.05
N THR A 423 11.37 -6.02 17.66
CA THR A 423 10.15 -6.46 16.98
C THR A 423 8.93 -5.89 17.68
N ILE A 424 8.02 -5.32 16.91
CA ILE A 424 6.73 -4.85 17.37
C ILE A 424 5.66 -5.53 16.51
N SER A 425 4.72 -6.22 17.14
CA SER A 425 3.57 -6.84 16.50
C SER A 425 2.30 -6.14 16.97
N TYR A 426 1.46 -5.75 16.04
CA TYR A 426 0.16 -5.13 16.29
C TYR A 426 -0.94 -5.99 15.68
N SER A 427 -1.93 -6.36 16.46
CA SER A 427 -3.16 -7.03 16.02
C SER A 427 -4.34 -6.10 16.25
N ARG A 428 -4.93 -5.61 15.17
CA ARG A 428 -6.08 -4.71 15.25
C ARG A 428 -7.33 -5.46 15.74
N ARG A 429 -7.49 -6.70 15.34
CA ARG A 429 -8.64 -7.53 15.72
C ARG A 429 -8.68 -7.80 17.23
N GLU A 430 -7.50 -7.98 17.85
CA GLU A 430 -7.35 -8.26 19.28
C GLU A 430 -7.03 -7.00 20.09
N ASP A 431 -6.88 -5.85 19.44
CA ASP A 431 -6.40 -4.60 20.03
C ASP A 431 -5.18 -4.81 20.94
N ARG A 432 -4.21 -5.58 20.41
CA ARG A 432 -3.03 -6.03 21.13
C ARG A 432 -1.75 -5.56 20.47
N ILE A 433 -0.82 -5.11 21.30
CA ILE A 433 0.56 -4.81 20.91
C ILE A 433 1.48 -5.75 21.67
N ASP A 434 2.30 -6.51 20.96
CA ASP A 434 3.41 -7.28 21.53
C ASP A 434 4.72 -6.66 21.04
N ALA A 435 5.67 -6.46 21.96
CA ALA A 435 7.00 -5.99 21.64
C ALA A 435 8.06 -6.91 22.26
N SER A 436 9.15 -7.14 21.57
CA SER A 436 10.23 -7.99 22.06
C SER A 436 11.61 -7.53 21.60
N GLY A 437 12.62 -7.84 22.42
CA GLY A 437 14.02 -7.53 22.18
C GLY A 437 14.40 -6.09 22.58
N LYS A 438 14.87 -5.92 23.83
CA LYS A 438 15.29 -4.62 24.41
C LYS A 438 14.21 -3.56 24.30
N VAL A 439 13.05 -3.87 24.86
CA VAL A 439 11.88 -2.99 24.81
C VAL A 439 12.10 -1.78 25.70
N ARG A 440 11.87 -0.60 25.14
CA ARG A 440 11.76 0.67 25.87
C ARG A 440 10.42 1.28 25.56
N ALA A 441 9.67 1.63 26.62
CA ALA A 441 8.37 2.24 26.46
C ALA A 441 8.22 3.45 27.34
N SER A 442 7.42 4.41 26.86
CA SER A 442 6.93 5.50 27.68
C SER A 442 5.43 5.64 27.50
N PHE A 443 4.74 5.89 28.58
CA PHE A 443 3.28 6.05 28.62
C PHE A 443 2.96 7.41 29.21
N SER A 444 2.17 8.22 28.48
CA SER A 444 1.67 9.51 28.91
C SER A 444 0.28 9.34 29.55
N GLY A 445 -0.06 10.16 30.53
CA GLY A 445 -1.35 10.16 31.20
C GLY A 445 -1.34 9.58 32.62
N GLU A 446 -2.44 9.79 33.34
CA GLU A 446 -2.66 9.20 34.67
C GLU A 446 -2.90 7.70 34.51
N ARG A 447 -1.87 6.92 34.70
CA ARG A 447 -2.03 5.48 34.83
C ARG A 447 -2.09 5.10 36.30
N PRO A 448 -2.96 4.15 36.64
CA PRO A 448 -3.04 3.62 38.01
C PRO A 448 -1.82 2.75 38.30
N GLY A 449 -0.72 3.31 38.32
CA GLY A 449 0.50 2.76 38.87
C GLY A 449 0.92 3.58 40.07
N GLY A 450 -0.04 3.90 40.92
CA GLY A 450 0.10 4.82 42.05
C GLY A 450 1.33 4.64 42.91
N LEU A 451 2.00 3.51 42.77
CA LEU A 451 3.30 3.24 43.39
C LEU A 451 4.44 4.05 42.79
N LEU A 452 4.35 4.37 41.46
CA LEU A 452 5.45 4.98 40.73
C LEU A 452 5.30 6.49 40.52
N GLY A 453 4.16 7.09 40.85
CA GLY A 453 3.96 8.54 40.66
C GLY A 453 2.99 9.18 41.59
N GLY A 454 3.38 10.31 42.14
CA GLY A 454 2.46 11.26 42.79
C GLY A 454 1.51 11.90 41.77
N GLY A 455 0.36 12.40 42.20
CA GLY A 455 -0.75 12.92 41.39
C GLY A 455 -0.47 13.99 40.33
N ASP A 456 0.76 14.38 40.09
CA ASP A 456 1.18 15.35 39.07
C ASP A 456 1.78 14.69 37.80
N GLY A 457 1.37 13.46 37.51
CA GLY A 457 1.33 12.84 36.21
C GLY A 457 2.48 13.01 35.25
N GLY A 458 3.72 12.76 35.67
CA GLY A 458 4.81 12.59 34.69
C GLY A 458 4.66 11.25 33.93
N PRO A 459 5.28 11.10 32.77
CA PRO A 459 5.22 9.86 31.99
C PRO A 459 5.84 8.67 32.76
N LEU A 460 5.25 7.50 32.63
CA LEU A 460 5.81 6.24 33.07
C LEU A 460 6.75 5.73 32.00
N PHE A 461 7.99 5.47 32.36
CA PHE A 461 9.00 4.83 31.50
C PHE A 461 9.21 3.38 31.90
N SER A 462 9.53 2.53 30.94
CA SER A 462 9.89 1.14 31.22
C SER A 462 10.95 0.60 30.27
N GLU A 463 11.76 -0.32 30.78
CA GLU A 463 12.69 -1.17 30.01
C GLU A 463 12.40 -2.63 30.39
N SER A 464 12.40 -3.52 29.38
CA SER A 464 12.16 -4.96 29.55
C SER A 464 12.64 -5.75 28.33
N GLU A 465 12.66 -7.08 28.40
CA GLU A 465 12.91 -7.92 27.22
C GLU A 465 11.66 -8.06 26.36
N SER A 466 10.47 -8.03 26.96
CA SER A 466 9.19 -8.11 26.27
C SER A 466 8.12 -7.26 26.94
N LEU A 467 7.17 -6.78 26.14
CA LEU A 467 5.99 -6.06 26.56
C LEU A 467 4.78 -6.56 25.79
N ARG A 468 3.68 -6.79 26.49
CA ARG A 468 2.35 -7.02 25.90
C ARG A 468 1.38 -6.00 26.44
N ALA A 469 0.72 -5.27 25.54
CA ALA A 469 -0.40 -4.39 25.84
C ALA A 469 -1.68 -4.95 25.23
N SER A 470 -2.74 -5.08 25.99
CA SER A 470 -4.04 -5.63 25.58
C SER A 470 -5.20 -4.82 26.19
N ASP A 471 -6.44 -5.15 25.78
CA ASP A 471 -7.68 -4.54 26.27
C ASP A 471 -7.68 -3.00 26.11
N GLY A 472 -7.38 -2.50 24.93
CA GLY A 472 -7.23 -1.06 24.71
C GLY A 472 -6.06 -0.47 25.50
N ARG A 473 -5.00 -1.27 25.71
CA ARG A 473 -3.83 -0.93 26.54
C ARG A 473 -4.09 -0.74 28.02
N LYS A 474 -5.25 -1.17 28.50
CA LYS A 474 -5.56 -1.18 29.94
C LYS A 474 -4.75 -2.22 30.71
N LYS A 475 -4.29 -3.27 30.02
CA LYS A 475 -3.41 -4.28 30.61
C LYS A 475 -2.04 -4.25 29.98
N LEU A 476 -1.01 -4.07 30.80
CA LEU A 476 0.39 -4.12 30.41
C LEU A 476 1.09 -5.24 31.13
N LEU A 477 1.69 -6.16 30.39
CA LEU A 477 2.56 -7.20 30.92
C LEU A 477 3.98 -6.95 30.38
N LEU A 478 4.91 -6.67 31.29
CA LEU A 478 6.33 -6.57 30.99
C LEU A 478 7.05 -7.76 31.58
N ALA A 479 8.00 -8.33 30.84
CA ALA A 479 8.77 -9.48 31.32
C ALA A 479 10.23 -9.42 30.86
N GLY A 480 11.10 -9.98 31.70
CA GLY A 480 12.54 -10.03 31.50
C GLY A 480 13.25 -8.76 31.96
N SER A 481 13.93 -8.82 33.11
CA SER A 481 14.74 -7.73 33.66
C SER A 481 14.04 -6.36 33.63
N VAL A 482 12.81 -6.34 34.12
CA VAL A 482 11.93 -5.14 34.06
C VAL A 482 12.48 -4.04 34.96
N ARG A 483 12.57 -2.85 34.39
CA ARG A 483 12.78 -1.61 35.10
C ARG A 483 11.69 -0.63 34.69
N ALA A 484 10.86 -0.22 35.63
CA ALA A 484 9.85 0.81 35.43
C ALA A 484 10.15 2.01 36.33
N TRP A 485 9.99 3.24 35.82
CA TRP A 485 10.25 4.42 36.62
C TRP A 485 9.36 5.58 36.22
N GLN A 486 9.08 6.40 37.22
CA GLN A 486 8.35 7.64 37.05
C GLN A 486 8.97 8.70 37.97
N LYS A 487 9.46 9.81 37.42
CA LYS A 487 10.31 10.76 38.16
C LYS A 487 11.50 10.01 38.78
N GLU A 488 11.65 10.09 40.10
CA GLU A 488 12.75 9.43 40.85
C GLU A 488 12.36 8.07 41.40
N ASN A 489 11.10 7.65 41.28
CA ASN A 489 10.63 6.35 41.74
C ASN A 489 10.95 5.27 40.74
N VAL A 490 11.51 4.15 41.20
CA VAL A 490 11.98 3.04 40.35
C VAL A 490 11.48 1.72 40.91
N LEU A 491 10.91 0.90 40.05
CA LEU A 491 10.57 -0.52 40.32
C LEU A 491 11.43 -1.40 39.40
N ARG A 492 12.01 -2.43 39.98
CA ARG A 492 12.73 -3.50 39.24
C ARG A 492 12.14 -4.83 39.64
N CYS A 493 11.98 -5.76 38.67
CA CYS A 493 11.47 -7.10 38.85
C CYS A 493 11.70 -7.96 37.61
N GLU A 494 11.36 -9.22 37.63
CA GLU A 494 11.38 -10.07 36.42
C GLU A 494 10.10 -9.94 35.61
N THR A 495 8.95 -9.75 36.29
CA THR A 495 7.64 -9.61 35.62
C THR A 495 6.85 -8.51 36.30
N LEU A 496 6.25 -7.64 35.49
CA LEU A 496 5.37 -6.55 35.94
C LEU A 496 4.06 -6.60 35.18
N LEU A 497 2.97 -6.79 35.87
CA LEU A 497 1.61 -6.65 35.36
C LEU A 497 0.99 -5.37 35.92
N VAL A 498 0.50 -4.51 35.02
CA VAL A 498 -0.30 -3.32 35.35
C VAL A 498 -1.69 -3.54 34.75
N ASP A 499 -2.73 -3.43 35.55
CA ASP A 499 -4.12 -3.49 35.14
C ASP A 499 -4.84 -2.18 35.47
N ASP A 500 -5.06 -1.35 34.46
CA ASP A 500 -5.70 -0.05 34.61
C ASP A 500 -7.19 -0.18 34.94
N ALA A 501 -7.85 -1.26 34.51
CA ALA A 501 -9.26 -1.48 34.80
C ALA A 501 -9.48 -1.82 36.30
N GLU A 502 -8.59 -2.65 36.84
CA GLU A 502 -8.60 -3.02 38.27
C GLU A 502 -7.80 -2.04 39.13
N ARG A 503 -7.16 -1.06 38.54
CA ARG A 503 -6.24 -0.12 39.19
C ARG A 503 -5.25 -0.87 40.11
N SER A 504 -4.63 -1.91 39.53
CA SER A 504 -3.73 -2.81 40.25
C SER A 504 -2.38 -2.94 39.54
N LEU A 505 -1.36 -3.25 40.37
CA LEU A 505 -0.02 -3.53 39.93
C LEU A 505 0.47 -4.79 40.65
N ARG A 506 1.12 -5.70 39.91
CA ARG A 506 1.73 -6.90 40.43
C ARG A 506 3.13 -7.07 39.86
N ALA A 507 4.13 -7.10 40.71
CA ALA A 507 5.52 -7.32 40.36
C ALA A 507 6.01 -8.64 40.98
N GLU A 508 6.69 -9.47 40.19
CA GLU A 508 7.10 -10.80 40.62
C GLU A 508 8.58 -11.00 40.37
N ARG A 509 9.20 -11.73 41.29
CA ARG A 509 10.58 -12.17 41.31
C ARG A 509 11.60 -11.05 41.32
N ASN A 510 12.49 -11.09 42.30
CA ASN A 510 13.56 -10.10 42.50
C ASN A 510 13.04 -8.66 42.55
N VAL A 511 11.90 -8.46 43.22
CA VAL A 511 11.26 -7.16 43.30
C VAL A 511 12.10 -6.21 44.13
N ARG A 512 12.42 -5.05 43.57
CA ARG A 512 13.09 -3.95 44.27
C ARG A 512 12.39 -2.65 43.92
N VAL A 513 12.02 -1.89 44.94
CA VAL A 513 11.32 -0.62 44.79
C VAL A 513 12.10 0.47 45.50
N PHE A 514 12.31 1.55 44.82
CA PHE A 514 12.86 2.78 45.34
C PHE A 514 11.82 3.88 45.24
N PHE A 515 11.42 4.44 46.38
CA PHE A 515 10.53 5.58 46.46
C PHE A 515 11.28 6.76 47.03
N ARG A 516 11.08 7.93 46.45
CA ARG A 516 11.47 9.20 47.02
C ARG A 516 10.22 10.03 47.26
N ARG A 517 10.06 10.47 48.46
CA ARG A 517 9.02 11.42 48.85
C ARG A 517 9.60 12.83 48.84
N ASP A 518 9.00 13.72 48.08
CA ASP A 518 9.32 15.14 48.16
C ASP A 518 8.90 15.66 49.56
N PRO A 519 9.70 16.50 50.20
CA PRO A 519 9.33 17.07 51.47
C PRO A 519 8.01 17.86 51.34
N PRO A 520 7.16 17.85 52.35
CA PRO A 520 5.93 18.65 52.34
C PRO A 520 6.26 20.11 52.11
N ALA A 521 5.28 20.85 51.51
CA ALA A 521 5.44 22.26 51.17
C ALA A 521 6.09 23.05 52.31
N ARG A 522 7.10 23.85 51.97
CA ARG A 522 7.92 24.59 52.93
C ARG A 522 7.04 25.49 53.80
N VAL A 523 6.99 25.23 55.10
CA VAL A 523 6.36 26.15 56.06
C VAL A 523 7.30 27.34 56.22
N PRO A 524 6.86 28.60 56.02
CA PRO A 524 7.71 29.76 56.20
C PRO A 524 8.34 29.76 57.59
N GLY A 525 9.68 29.87 57.63
CA GLY A 525 10.44 29.94 58.93
C GLY A 525 10.98 28.61 59.45
N ARG A 526 10.70 27.46 58.80
CA ARG A 526 11.31 26.18 59.18
C ARG A 526 12.19 25.64 58.07
N PRO A 527 13.36 25.03 58.36
CA PRO A 527 14.14 24.31 57.36
C PRO A 527 13.28 23.20 56.77
N ALA A 528 13.33 22.99 55.44
CA ALA A 528 12.62 21.90 54.83
C ALA A 528 13.15 20.57 55.38
N PRO A 529 12.26 19.63 55.78
CA PRO A 529 12.71 18.30 56.19
C PRO A 529 13.43 17.64 55.05
N PRO A 530 14.44 16.76 55.30
CA PRO A 530 15.11 16.02 54.25
C PRO A 530 14.10 15.15 53.51
N ALA A 531 14.34 14.94 52.21
CA ALA A 531 13.54 14.01 51.39
C ALA A 531 13.66 12.60 51.98
N GLU A 532 12.53 11.98 52.23
CA GLU A 532 12.48 10.61 52.74
C GLU A 532 12.64 9.62 51.57
N THR A 533 13.49 8.62 51.79
CA THR A 533 13.66 7.52 50.82
C THR A 533 13.21 6.22 51.46
N LEU A 534 12.40 5.46 50.72
CA LEU A 534 11.98 4.11 51.08
C LEU A 534 12.52 3.13 50.01
N ASN A 535 13.33 2.16 50.46
CA ASN A 535 13.71 1.02 49.66
C ASN A 535 12.95 -0.21 50.17
N ALA A 536 12.35 -0.93 49.23
CA ALA A 536 11.68 -2.20 49.60
C ALA A 536 12.08 -3.28 48.62
N SER A 537 12.23 -4.50 49.10
CA SER A 537 12.48 -5.68 48.25
C SER A 537 11.70 -6.89 48.74
N GLY A 538 11.49 -7.88 47.83
CA GLY A 538 10.79 -9.12 48.09
C GLY A 538 10.65 -9.97 46.84
N ASP A 539 9.92 -11.07 46.92
CA ASP A 539 9.68 -11.96 45.78
C ASP A 539 8.41 -11.58 45.00
N LEU A 540 7.42 -11.05 45.72
CA LEU A 540 6.15 -10.61 45.14
C LEU A 540 5.74 -9.26 45.73
N LEU A 541 5.32 -8.30 44.88
CA LEU A 541 4.70 -7.10 45.30
C LEU A 541 3.35 -6.99 44.63
N THR A 542 2.29 -6.73 45.43
CA THR A 542 0.93 -6.40 44.95
C THR A 542 0.52 -5.06 45.48
N HIS A 543 -0.03 -4.23 44.58
CA HIS A 543 -0.63 -2.93 44.92
C HIS A 543 -2.04 -2.84 44.34
N ARG A 544 -2.98 -2.34 45.15
CA ARG A 544 -4.34 -1.97 44.74
C ARG A 544 -4.59 -0.53 45.15
N GLU A 545 -4.83 0.32 44.20
CA GLU A 545 -5.01 1.74 44.44
C GLU A 545 -6.29 2.02 45.24
N ALA A 546 -7.38 1.29 44.97
CA ALA A 546 -8.66 1.42 45.67
C ALA A 546 -8.51 1.21 47.17
N ASP A 547 -7.67 0.29 47.59
CA ASP A 547 -7.45 -0.06 48.98
C ASP A 547 -6.30 0.75 49.61
N ARG A 548 -5.55 1.51 48.80
CA ARG A 548 -4.30 2.18 49.18
C ARG A 548 -3.32 1.22 49.89
N PHE A 549 -3.23 0.02 49.37
CA PHE A 549 -2.56 -1.09 50.02
C PHE A 549 -1.46 -1.64 49.16
N VAL A 550 -0.29 -1.84 49.72
CA VAL A 550 0.85 -2.50 49.11
C VAL A 550 1.26 -3.66 49.99
N ARG A 551 1.34 -4.86 49.38
CA ARG A 551 1.86 -6.07 50.06
C ARG A 551 3.14 -6.52 49.38
N ILE A 552 4.13 -6.82 50.19
CA ILE A 552 5.41 -7.39 49.78
C ILE A 552 5.55 -8.73 50.45
N GLU A 553 5.73 -9.78 49.68
CA GLU A 553 5.79 -11.17 50.15
C GLU A 553 7.10 -11.83 49.73
N GLY A 554 7.58 -12.75 50.54
CA GLY A 554 8.79 -13.53 50.30
C GLY A 554 10.06 -12.70 50.55
N HIS A 555 10.71 -12.93 51.68
CA HIS A 555 11.94 -12.22 52.05
C HIS A 555 11.79 -10.69 51.97
N SER A 556 10.66 -10.23 52.53
CA SER A 556 10.37 -8.78 52.49
C SER A 556 11.42 -8.03 53.29
N GLU A 557 12.04 -7.05 52.66
CA GLU A 557 13.01 -6.14 53.27
C GLU A 557 12.55 -4.68 53.05
N ILE A 558 12.54 -3.92 54.12
CA ILE A 558 12.20 -2.47 54.12
C ILE A 558 13.36 -1.70 54.71
N LEU A 559 13.85 -0.68 54.00
CA LEU A 559 14.84 0.27 54.48
C LEU A 559 14.28 1.68 54.34
N SER A 560 14.11 2.36 55.47
CA SER A 560 13.61 3.76 55.53
C SER A 560 14.39 4.51 56.58
N GLY A 561 15.16 5.51 56.17
CA GLY A 561 16.04 6.27 57.07
C GLY A 561 17.01 5.35 57.82
N ALA A 562 16.94 5.37 59.16
CA ALA A 562 17.74 4.50 60.02
C ALA A 562 17.16 3.07 60.21
N TRP A 563 15.91 2.88 59.85
CA TRP A 563 15.19 1.62 60.03
C TRP A 563 15.42 0.62 58.90
N HIS A 564 15.78 -0.59 59.31
CA HIS A 564 15.92 -1.78 58.43
C HIS A 564 15.06 -2.89 59.02
N MET A 565 14.15 -3.42 58.24
CA MET A 565 13.20 -4.44 58.68
C MET A 565 13.11 -5.55 57.66
N ASN A 566 13.33 -6.78 58.11
CA ASN A 566 13.13 -8.01 57.29
C ASN A 566 11.93 -8.77 57.86
N ALA A 567 11.13 -9.38 57.02
CA ALA A 567 9.98 -10.19 57.37
C ALA A 567 9.60 -11.17 56.28
N ASP A 568 8.68 -12.11 56.55
CA ASP A 568 8.14 -12.98 55.52
C ASP A 568 7.14 -12.20 54.64
N VAL A 569 6.35 -11.32 55.27
CA VAL A 569 5.35 -10.45 54.58
C VAL A 569 5.34 -9.07 55.20
N THR A 570 5.30 -8.05 54.37
CA THR A 570 5.09 -6.67 54.82
C THR A 570 3.92 -6.02 54.11
N ASP A 571 2.97 -5.50 54.85
CA ASP A 571 1.80 -4.76 54.42
C ASP A 571 2.01 -3.27 54.68
N LEU A 572 1.95 -2.44 53.62
CA LEU A 572 2.04 -1.00 53.71
C LEU A 572 0.66 -0.37 53.40
N ARG A 573 0.19 0.50 54.25
CA ARG A 573 -0.98 1.31 54.01
C ARG A 573 -0.53 2.73 53.65
N LEU A 574 -1.07 3.22 52.53
CA LEU A 574 -0.72 4.51 51.97
C LEU A 574 -1.81 5.55 52.33
N GLY A 575 -1.40 6.75 52.68
CA GLY A 575 -2.27 7.92 52.84
C GLY A 575 -2.81 8.45 51.51
N PRO A 576 -3.68 9.49 51.59
CA PRO A 576 -4.18 10.17 50.38
C PRO A 576 -3.07 10.79 49.53
N ASP A 577 -1.99 11.24 50.15
CA ASP A 577 -0.78 11.78 49.55
C ASP A 577 0.23 10.69 49.12
N ARG A 578 -0.18 9.41 49.27
CA ARG A 578 0.63 8.23 48.98
C ARG A 578 1.87 8.07 49.87
N SER A 579 1.94 8.80 50.99
CA SER A 579 2.90 8.51 52.06
C SER A 579 2.55 7.22 52.77
N VAL A 580 3.54 6.54 53.32
CA VAL A 580 3.28 5.39 54.20
C VAL A 580 2.70 5.89 55.52
N GLU A 581 1.42 5.60 55.80
CA GLU A 581 0.78 5.87 57.08
C GLU A 581 1.07 4.82 58.12
N TYR A 582 1.21 3.55 57.62
CA TYR A 582 1.33 2.41 58.49
C TYR A 582 2.01 1.26 57.73
N ALA A 583 2.94 0.59 58.38
CA ALA A 583 3.53 -0.66 57.89
C ALA A 583 3.37 -1.75 58.94
N GLU A 584 2.96 -2.94 58.49
CA GLU A 584 2.88 -4.15 59.33
C GLU A 584 3.69 -5.25 58.71
N ALA A 585 4.69 -5.73 59.41
CA ALA A 585 5.52 -6.86 59.04
C ALA A 585 5.15 -8.10 59.88
N ARG A 586 5.06 -9.23 59.24
CA ARG A 586 4.69 -10.51 59.86
C ARG A 586 5.60 -11.65 59.42
N GLY A 587 5.69 -12.65 60.33
CA GLY A 587 6.54 -13.85 60.19
C GLY A 587 7.82 -13.71 60.96
N SER A 588 8.93 -14.08 60.37
CA SER A 588 10.27 -14.01 61.01
C SER A 588 10.78 -12.57 60.98
N VAL A 589 10.26 -11.69 61.84
CA VAL A 589 10.60 -10.26 61.84
C VAL A 589 11.95 -10.01 62.47
N LEU A 590 12.83 -9.36 61.71
CA LEU A 590 14.11 -8.82 62.18
C LEU A 590 14.09 -7.32 61.95
N LEU A 591 14.23 -6.55 63.02
CA LEU A 591 14.27 -5.10 63.05
C LEU A 591 15.68 -4.62 63.41
N GLU A 592 16.23 -3.66 62.67
CA GLU A 592 17.51 -3.00 62.97
C GLU A 592 17.33 -1.48 62.94
N ASP A 593 17.65 -0.82 64.00
CA ASP A 593 17.80 0.65 64.10
C ASP A 593 19.30 0.96 64.01
N ARG A 594 19.73 1.42 62.84
CA ARG A 594 21.14 1.67 62.54
C ARG A 594 21.70 2.90 63.24
N ALA A 595 20.82 3.88 63.53
CA ALA A 595 21.23 5.11 64.22
C ALA A 595 21.57 4.82 65.69
N GLU A 596 20.72 4.08 66.38
CA GLU A 596 20.88 3.74 67.77
C GLU A 596 21.56 2.38 68.01
N ARG A 597 21.97 1.68 66.90
CA ARG A 597 22.60 0.36 66.92
C ARG A 597 21.78 -0.69 67.68
N ARG A 598 20.47 -0.69 67.52
CA ARG A 598 19.56 -1.63 68.17
C ARG A 598 19.06 -2.68 67.18
N ARG A 599 18.83 -3.88 67.72
CA ARG A 599 18.22 -4.95 66.92
C ARG A 599 17.06 -5.55 67.70
N GLY A 600 16.02 -5.95 66.93
CA GLY A 600 14.86 -6.63 67.49
C GLY A 600 14.46 -7.83 66.66
N GLU A 601 14.03 -8.89 67.33
CA GLU A 601 13.53 -10.13 66.73
C GLU A 601 12.14 -10.42 67.29
N GLY A 602 11.16 -10.72 66.39
CA GLY A 602 9.78 -10.97 66.79
C GLY A 602 8.99 -11.67 65.70
N THR A 603 7.69 -11.79 65.87
CA THR A 603 6.77 -12.41 64.95
C THR A 603 5.93 -11.37 64.15
N LYS A 604 5.82 -10.14 64.72
CA LYS A 604 5.10 -9.03 64.12
C LYS A 604 5.79 -7.73 64.47
N ALA A 605 5.92 -6.83 63.51
CA ALA A 605 6.31 -5.44 63.75
C ALA A 605 5.31 -4.48 63.11
N THR A 606 5.08 -3.36 63.79
CA THR A 606 4.22 -2.29 63.33
C THR A 606 5.03 -0.99 63.32
N TRP A 607 5.11 -0.32 62.19
CA TRP A 607 5.80 0.95 62.03
C TRP A 607 4.81 2.04 61.70
N ARG A 608 4.90 3.19 62.41
CA ARG A 608 4.15 4.40 62.18
C ARG A 608 5.11 5.58 61.99
N PRO A 609 5.28 6.04 60.75
CA PRO A 609 6.24 7.11 60.44
C PRO A 609 6.00 8.41 61.18
N GLU A 610 4.71 8.84 61.34
CA GLU A 610 4.34 10.11 62.02
C GLU A 610 4.90 10.24 63.44
N GLY A 611 5.02 9.13 64.16
CA GLY A 611 5.54 9.10 65.53
C GLY A 611 6.96 8.61 65.62
N GLU A 612 7.59 8.23 64.49
CA GLU A 612 8.91 7.55 64.44
C GLU A 612 8.99 6.36 65.41
N VAL A 613 7.87 5.59 65.48
CA VAL A 613 7.68 4.51 66.43
C VAL A 613 7.59 3.19 65.69
N VAL A 614 8.38 2.20 66.14
CA VAL A 614 8.22 0.81 65.75
C VAL A 614 7.86 -0.02 66.97
N THR A 615 6.77 -0.78 66.89
CA THR A 615 6.36 -1.74 67.90
C THR A 615 6.66 -3.18 67.40
N LEU A 616 7.36 -3.97 68.20
CA LEU A 616 7.72 -5.36 67.89
C LEU A 616 6.99 -6.27 68.86
N GLU A 617 6.27 -7.24 68.34
CA GLU A 617 5.48 -8.23 69.06
C GLU A 617 6.10 -9.62 68.90
N GLY A 618 6.05 -10.45 69.92
CA GLY A 618 6.56 -11.84 69.88
C GLY A 618 6.25 -12.65 71.14
N SER A 619 6.60 -13.96 71.13
CA SER A 619 6.36 -14.84 72.26
C SER A 619 7.64 -15.57 72.74
N PRO A 620 8.62 -14.87 73.31
CA PRO A 620 8.75 -13.45 73.50
C PRO A 620 9.40 -12.73 72.32
N ALA A 621 9.15 -11.42 72.12
CA ALA A 621 9.99 -10.56 71.32
C ALA A 621 11.31 -10.29 72.04
N ARG A 622 12.41 -10.11 71.30
CA ARG A 622 13.74 -9.85 71.83
C ARG A 622 14.33 -8.58 71.23
N ALA A 623 14.91 -7.76 72.07
CA ALA A 623 15.67 -6.58 71.62
C ALA A 623 17.08 -6.59 72.22
N VAL A 624 18.08 -6.14 71.44
CA VAL A 624 19.48 -5.95 71.85
C VAL A 624 19.82 -4.47 71.57
N ASP A 625 20.29 -3.77 72.58
CA ASP A 625 20.73 -2.35 72.45
C ASP A 625 22.19 -2.26 71.95
N GLY A 626 22.63 -1.00 71.68
CA GLY A 626 24.00 -0.74 71.21
C GLY A 626 25.11 -1.09 72.22
N LYS A 627 24.77 -1.30 73.49
CA LYS A 627 25.66 -1.76 74.58
C LYS A 627 25.67 -3.28 74.74
N GLY A 628 24.79 -3.98 74.06
CA GLY A 628 24.66 -5.45 74.13
C GLY A 628 23.69 -5.91 75.21
N ASN A 629 22.91 -5.02 75.84
CA ASN A 629 21.85 -5.40 76.79
C ASN A 629 20.70 -6.07 76.01
N THR A 630 20.13 -7.09 76.60
CA THR A 630 19.02 -7.82 75.99
C THR A 630 17.73 -7.60 76.76
N THR A 631 16.68 -7.19 76.08
CA THR A 631 15.32 -7.05 76.62
C THR A 631 14.39 -8.04 75.95
N ARG A 632 13.59 -8.76 76.72
CA ARG A 632 12.57 -9.72 76.25
C ARG A 632 11.21 -9.30 76.78
N GLY A 633 10.18 -9.38 75.95
CA GLY A 633 8.82 -9.05 76.35
C GLY A 633 7.82 -9.44 75.27
N ALA A 634 6.54 -9.44 75.53
CA ALA A 634 5.51 -9.70 74.55
C ALA A 634 5.40 -8.54 73.51
N VAL A 635 5.63 -7.30 73.95
CA VAL A 635 5.60 -6.09 73.12
C VAL A 635 6.77 -5.19 73.49
N LEU A 636 7.59 -4.84 72.47
CA LEU A 636 8.75 -3.96 72.63
C LEU A 636 8.56 -2.74 71.67
N THR A 637 8.73 -1.54 72.24
CA THR A 637 8.54 -0.27 71.47
C THR A 637 9.89 0.43 71.28
N PHE A 638 10.22 0.72 70.04
CA PHE A 638 11.41 1.46 69.64
C PHE A 638 10.97 2.87 69.19
N ARG A 639 11.61 3.92 69.70
CA ARG A 639 11.41 5.29 69.24
C ARG A 639 12.72 5.84 68.71
N GLN A 640 12.64 6.58 67.62
CA GLN A 640 13.82 7.24 67.04
C GLN A 640 14.33 8.34 67.99
N GLY A 641 15.65 8.49 68.12
CA GLY A 641 16.26 9.46 69.02
C GLY A 641 16.20 9.11 70.51
N ARG A 642 15.75 7.87 70.86
CA ARG A 642 15.82 7.32 72.22
C ARG A 642 16.60 6.05 72.22
N SER A 643 17.62 5.95 73.07
CA SER A 643 18.46 4.78 73.18
C SER A 643 17.80 3.60 73.98
N GLN A 644 16.69 3.84 74.62
CA GLN A 644 15.98 2.84 75.43
C GLN A 644 14.85 2.18 74.64
N VAL A 645 14.66 0.87 74.91
CA VAL A 645 13.49 0.11 74.43
C VAL A 645 12.41 0.16 75.50
N GLU A 646 11.23 0.61 75.12
CA GLU A 646 10.06 0.66 76.04
C GLU A 646 9.36 -0.71 76.02
N THR A 647 9.03 -1.26 77.18
CA THR A 647 8.24 -2.49 77.30
C THR A 647 6.79 -2.10 77.63
N GLY A 648 5.80 -2.80 77.01
CA GLY A 648 4.40 -2.64 77.35
C GLY A 648 4.10 -3.09 78.78
N ALA A 649 2.83 -2.90 79.23
CA ALA A 649 2.37 -3.28 80.58
C ALA A 649 2.40 -4.82 80.92
N VAL A 650 3.08 -5.62 80.11
CA VAL A 650 3.19 -7.05 80.21
C VAL A 650 4.57 -7.40 80.81
N PRO A 651 4.72 -8.48 81.61
CA PRO A 651 6.01 -8.90 82.13
C PRO A 651 7.13 -8.92 81.12
N SER A 652 8.23 -8.20 81.40
CA SER A 652 9.42 -8.12 80.56
C SER A 652 10.67 -8.41 81.35
N GLU A 653 11.68 -9.03 80.73
CA GLU A 653 12.96 -9.30 81.32
C GLU A 653 14.07 -8.54 80.60
N THR A 654 14.94 -7.88 81.35
CA THR A 654 16.10 -7.16 80.76
C THR A 654 17.37 -7.73 81.39
N THR A 655 18.21 -8.30 80.51
CA THR A 655 19.55 -8.79 80.95
C THR A 655 20.58 -7.72 80.55
N LEU A 656 21.25 -7.15 81.53
CA LEU A 656 22.32 -6.19 81.29
C LEU A 656 23.63 -6.91 81.00
N LYS A 657 24.38 -6.48 80.01
CA LYS A 657 25.71 -6.89 79.74
C LYS A 657 26.64 -6.17 80.71
N PRO A 658 27.51 -6.89 81.50
CA PRO A 658 28.47 -6.18 82.34
C PRO A 658 29.33 -5.24 81.51
N GLU A 659 29.45 -3.99 81.87
CA GLU A 659 30.41 -3.05 81.29
C GLU A 659 31.78 -3.59 81.74
N GLY A 660 32.63 -3.92 80.77
CA GLY A 660 33.85 -4.66 80.82
C GLY A 660 34.68 -4.56 82.08
N LEU A 661 35.07 -5.74 82.57
CA LEU A 661 36.31 -5.93 83.30
C LEU A 661 37.48 -5.99 82.31
#